data_2ce4358c22166392d8dcd04d63d5143d
#
_entry.id   2ce4358c22166392d8dcd04d63d5143d
#
_cell.length_a   1.000
_cell.length_b   1.000
_cell.length_c   1.000
_cell.angle_alpha   90.00
_cell.angle_beta   90.00
_cell.angle_gamma   90.00
#
_symmetry.space_group_name_H-M   'P 1'
#
loop_
_entity.id
_entity.type
_entity.pdbx_description
1 polymer ?
#
loop_
_entity_poly.entity_id
_entity_poly.type
_entity_poly.pdbx_seq_one_letter_code
_entity_poly.pdbx_strand_id
1 'polypeptide(L)'
;MRELPDPEGARLFYERVTAAHARAARAFGRDEGLLADALALAAWSPLLGTTLEQQSDYMSWLTRERSDARVRTTEELRESLARFALTHTQVSPQAQLARFRRRELLRVYLHDIRHATTLVETTEELSNLADAALVHALSLARQELENLYGAPQSSDGRGRKTAAEVTVVALGKLGSRELNYSSDIDLLFLYSEDGETSGAGERGATTNREFFVKLAERVARIVGSPAGEGAYRVDLRLRPHGRDGALAVSLAEALRYYREKAHAWELQVLIRSRAAAGSQALFARFAEGVRGRVYRQEQTVAQALADVRLAKQKIDRFHSEESRGFNVKLGRGGIREIEFIAQALQLAHGGRDPWLQAPHTLISLGRLADRGLIDARERSELSGAYEFLRTVEHRIQMEQGLQTHLVPEDPSRRALLARRMHFAPERATEEFDESLRRHTAAVSRAFARVFDVEDESVAVGNAVRVGAASDARQAANVVVTESQAAVKAQTHTPSWTEPGPAAEDLNVSAAAAAFAQRLARDGDEPPGAEEVERILREEAARSLNRRRALVLSARVGASLAKTTAGEGFSTTALRGLVRLCGASEFFGEILTSSPALIPSVATPAAVVLGRDQRALLRAAVDGERTFRGELAALRRAWTHLVVEIGARDAAGDLTLQESNALQTSLAAASINVGLLVARRELARRYGRLVAGPRLAALGLGRLASGGMDYGSDLDLVLVYDEEVPSPLKGLTHEQAYARMVELLVNALSSLTRDGSLYRVDLRLRPDGKNGPLASSSRAFVEYMRQRAGVWEWLAHVKLRAVAGDQEFGRLVESRARAAVHEGAANTDAALLAAETRRVRERLERERGAQRATDIKYGAGGMLDVYFAARCLQLRDARPDAGEDRSTGATLKRLREAGSLSAEDYEALLEGYALLRRLDHELRLLAGRSTRLPAAHDHPVLRDLARRARFGSPAELTRELAARMSAVRAAYERITREV
;
A
#
# COMPACT_ATOMS: atom_id res chain seq x y z
N MET A 1 -31.28 -24.14 -5.66
CA MET A 1 -30.95 -22.97 -4.83
C MET A 1 -30.91 -23.26 -3.33
N ARG A 2 -31.84 -24.05 -2.76
CA ARG A 2 -31.88 -24.29 -1.29
C ARG A 2 -30.64 -24.98 -0.73
N GLU A 3 -29.93 -25.76 -1.53
CA GLU A 3 -28.72 -26.48 -1.16
C GLU A 3 -27.43 -25.66 -1.30
N LEU A 4 -27.53 -24.44 -1.85
CA LEU A 4 -26.36 -23.54 -1.98
C LEU A 4 -25.98 -22.94 -0.61
N PRO A 5 -24.71 -22.65 -0.37
CA PRO A 5 -24.26 -22.05 0.89
C PRO A 5 -24.89 -20.68 1.18
N ASP A 6 -25.18 -19.89 0.14
CA ASP A 6 -25.85 -18.61 0.21
C ASP A 6 -27.03 -18.56 -0.79
N PRO A 7 -28.22 -19.13 -0.42
CA PRO A 7 -29.37 -19.17 -1.30
C PRO A 7 -29.92 -17.79 -1.64
N GLU A 8 -29.86 -16.85 -0.69
CA GLU A 8 -30.34 -15.48 -0.86
C GLU A 8 -29.46 -14.69 -1.82
N GLY A 9 -28.13 -14.77 -1.63
CA GLY A 9 -27.17 -14.16 -2.54
C GLY A 9 -27.28 -14.69 -3.97
N ALA A 10 -27.49 -15.99 -4.12
CA ALA A 10 -27.71 -16.63 -5.43
C ALA A 10 -29.02 -16.16 -6.09
N ARG A 11 -30.11 -16.00 -5.31
CA ARG A 11 -31.39 -15.49 -5.78
C ARG A 11 -31.26 -14.05 -6.28
N LEU A 12 -30.63 -13.19 -5.48
CA LEU A 12 -30.41 -11.79 -5.83
C LEU A 12 -29.52 -11.65 -7.08
N PHE A 13 -28.50 -12.48 -7.21
CA PHE A 13 -27.67 -12.55 -8.40
C PHE A 13 -28.51 -12.90 -9.64
N TYR A 14 -29.33 -13.95 -9.56
CA TYR A 14 -30.18 -14.38 -10.67
C TYR A 14 -31.13 -13.25 -11.12
N GLU A 15 -31.82 -12.60 -10.18
CA GLU A 15 -32.73 -11.49 -10.47
C GLU A 15 -32.01 -10.33 -11.17
N ARG A 16 -30.83 -9.95 -10.68
CA ARG A 16 -30.03 -8.85 -11.26
C ARG A 16 -29.51 -9.17 -12.65
N VAL A 17 -28.95 -10.36 -12.86
CA VAL A 17 -28.40 -10.76 -14.15
C VAL A 17 -29.50 -10.89 -15.21
N THR A 18 -30.63 -11.48 -14.85
CA THR A 18 -31.74 -11.65 -15.80
C THR A 18 -32.43 -10.33 -16.14
N ALA A 19 -32.51 -9.41 -15.19
CA ALA A 19 -33.04 -8.06 -15.43
C ALA A 19 -32.13 -7.21 -16.30
N ALA A 20 -30.80 -7.31 -16.07
CA ALA A 20 -29.80 -6.49 -16.78
C ALA A 20 -29.44 -7.04 -18.17
N HIS A 21 -29.49 -8.36 -18.37
CA HIS A 21 -28.96 -9.03 -19.56
C HIS A 21 -29.90 -10.07 -20.14
N ALA A 22 -30.73 -9.65 -21.10
CA ALA A 22 -31.68 -10.53 -21.79
C ALA A 22 -31.05 -11.75 -22.50
N ARG A 23 -29.75 -11.66 -22.89
CA ARG A 23 -28.98 -12.79 -23.45
C ARG A 23 -28.66 -13.84 -22.39
N ALA A 24 -28.30 -13.41 -21.18
CA ALA A 24 -28.03 -14.31 -20.05
C ALA A 24 -29.31 -15.04 -19.62
N ALA A 25 -30.43 -14.33 -19.51
CA ALA A 25 -31.74 -14.94 -19.21
C ALA A 25 -32.10 -16.06 -20.20
N ARG A 26 -31.90 -15.82 -21.53
CA ARG A 26 -32.10 -16.83 -22.56
C ARG A 26 -31.11 -18.00 -22.51
N ALA A 27 -29.87 -17.74 -22.14
CA ALA A 27 -28.87 -18.78 -21.99
C ALA A 27 -29.21 -19.71 -20.81
N PHE A 28 -29.64 -19.16 -19.69
CA PHE A 28 -30.10 -19.92 -18.51
C PHE A 28 -31.35 -20.78 -18.81
N GLY A 29 -32.27 -20.28 -19.62
CA GLY A 29 -33.44 -21.06 -20.02
C GLY A 29 -33.15 -22.21 -21.01
N ARG A 30 -31.96 -22.21 -21.64
CA ARG A 30 -31.51 -23.25 -22.59
C ARG A 30 -30.55 -24.25 -21.99
N ASP A 31 -29.81 -23.86 -20.95
CA ASP A 31 -28.73 -24.62 -20.32
C ASP A 31 -28.85 -24.53 -18.80
N GLU A 32 -29.53 -25.51 -18.20
CA GLU A 32 -29.72 -25.61 -16.76
C GLU A 32 -28.39 -25.80 -16.01
N GLY A 33 -27.42 -26.48 -16.66
CA GLY A 33 -26.09 -26.64 -16.11
C GLY A 33 -25.34 -25.31 -16.00
N LEU A 34 -25.44 -24.44 -17.00
CA LEU A 34 -24.88 -23.08 -16.92
C LEU A 34 -25.53 -22.25 -15.82
N LEU A 35 -26.85 -22.37 -15.66
CA LEU A 35 -27.56 -21.70 -14.56
C LEU A 35 -27.06 -22.21 -13.20
N ALA A 36 -26.96 -23.53 -13.03
CA ALA A 36 -26.45 -24.13 -11.79
C ALA A 36 -25.03 -23.65 -11.47
N ASP A 37 -24.16 -23.56 -12.48
CA ASP A 37 -22.77 -23.07 -12.33
C ASP A 37 -22.69 -21.61 -11.95
N ALA A 38 -23.47 -20.77 -12.63
CA ALA A 38 -23.53 -19.33 -12.34
C ALA A 38 -24.06 -19.06 -10.93
N LEU A 39 -25.09 -19.78 -10.49
CA LEU A 39 -25.62 -19.69 -9.14
C LEU A 39 -24.62 -20.21 -8.07
N ALA A 40 -23.91 -21.28 -8.37
CA ALA A 40 -22.84 -21.78 -7.51
C ALA A 40 -21.75 -20.73 -7.35
N LEU A 41 -21.21 -20.18 -8.45
CA LEU A 41 -20.21 -19.10 -8.40
C LEU A 41 -20.66 -17.93 -7.54
N ALA A 42 -21.91 -17.46 -7.69
CA ALA A 42 -22.44 -16.35 -6.92
C ALA A 42 -22.62 -16.69 -5.42
N ALA A 43 -23.04 -17.91 -5.08
CA ALA A 43 -23.23 -18.36 -3.68
C ALA A 43 -21.90 -18.54 -2.92
N TRP A 44 -20.85 -19.03 -3.61
CA TRP A 44 -19.51 -19.18 -3.01
C TRP A 44 -18.68 -17.90 -3.06
N SER A 45 -18.87 -17.02 -4.07
CA SER A 45 -18.10 -15.80 -4.26
C SER A 45 -18.96 -14.65 -4.80
N PRO A 46 -19.43 -13.74 -3.93
CA PRO A 46 -20.11 -12.51 -4.36
C PRO A 46 -19.27 -11.69 -5.36
N LEU A 47 -17.94 -11.73 -5.26
CA LEU A 47 -17.01 -11.11 -6.21
C LEU A 47 -17.19 -11.65 -7.63
N LEU A 48 -17.26 -12.98 -7.78
CA LEU A 48 -17.42 -13.61 -9.10
C LEU A 48 -18.85 -13.47 -9.63
N GLY A 49 -19.86 -13.48 -8.75
CA GLY A 49 -21.23 -13.11 -9.10
C GLY A 49 -21.29 -11.72 -9.70
N THR A 50 -20.73 -10.70 -9.02
CA THR A 50 -20.63 -9.33 -9.54
C THR A 50 -19.85 -9.27 -10.86
N THR A 51 -18.80 -10.09 -11.02
CA THR A 51 -18.04 -10.17 -12.28
C THR A 51 -18.90 -10.62 -13.45
N LEU A 52 -19.74 -11.64 -13.26
CA LEU A 52 -20.69 -12.13 -14.27
C LEU A 52 -21.82 -11.12 -14.56
N GLU A 53 -22.27 -10.37 -13.53
CA GLU A 53 -23.24 -9.29 -13.71
C GLU A 53 -22.69 -8.15 -14.58
N GLN A 54 -21.42 -7.77 -14.37
CA GLN A 54 -20.79 -6.66 -15.08
C GLN A 54 -20.29 -7.01 -16.48
N GLN A 55 -19.97 -8.26 -16.73
CA GLN A 55 -19.32 -8.75 -17.97
C GLN A 55 -20.12 -9.91 -18.57
N SER A 56 -21.24 -9.58 -19.21
CA SER A 56 -22.16 -10.59 -19.80
C SER A 56 -21.50 -11.52 -20.82
N ASP A 57 -20.44 -11.07 -21.50
CA ASP A 57 -19.70 -11.88 -22.46
C ASP A 57 -18.97 -13.06 -21.79
N TYR A 58 -18.66 -12.96 -20.50
CA TYR A 58 -18.04 -14.06 -19.74
C TYR A 58 -19.00 -15.24 -19.56
N MET A 59 -20.32 -15.00 -19.61
CA MET A 59 -21.31 -16.07 -19.59
C MET A 59 -21.17 -16.99 -20.82
N SER A 60 -21.06 -16.40 -22.01
CA SER A 60 -20.86 -17.16 -23.26
C SER A 60 -19.52 -17.86 -23.31
N TRP A 61 -18.49 -17.29 -22.69
CA TRP A 61 -17.18 -17.92 -22.55
C TRP A 61 -17.26 -19.09 -21.56
N LEU A 62 -17.88 -18.90 -20.39
CA LEU A 62 -18.03 -19.93 -19.36
C LEU A 62 -18.81 -21.15 -19.89
N THR A 63 -19.84 -20.93 -20.72
CA THR A 63 -20.59 -22.03 -21.36
C THR A 63 -19.69 -23.02 -22.11
N ARG A 64 -18.62 -22.53 -22.75
CA ARG A 64 -17.67 -23.37 -23.50
C ARG A 64 -16.60 -24.02 -22.64
N GLU A 65 -16.18 -23.33 -21.58
CA GLU A 65 -14.97 -23.66 -20.83
C GLU A 65 -15.26 -24.40 -19.51
N ARG A 66 -16.51 -24.35 -19.01
CA ARG A 66 -16.90 -24.86 -17.69
C ARG A 66 -16.76 -26.36 -17.49
N SER A 67 -16.72 -27.14 -18.58
CA SER A 67 -16.55 -28.60 -18.53
C SER A 67 -15.10 -29.05 -18.57
N ASP A 68 -14.16 -28.15 -18.92
CA ASP A 68 -12.72 -28.46 -18.97
C ASP A 68 -12.06 -28.25 -17.62
N ALA A 69 -12.06 -29.31 -16.78
CA ALA A 69 -11.50 -29.28 -15.43
C ALA A 69 -9.98 -29.54 -15.38
N ARG A 70 -9.33 -29.81 -16.51
CA ARG A 70 -7.86 -30.02 -16.51
C ARG A 70 -7.10 -28.75 -16.15
N VAL A 71 -5.96 -28.91 -15.50
CA VAL A 71 -5.03 -27.84 -15.21
C VAL A 71 -4.42 -27.32 -16.52
N ARG A 72 -4.59 -26.04 -16.81
CA ARG A 72 -3.99 -25.39 -17.98
C ARG A 72 -2.54 -25.04 -17.72
N THR A 73 -1.71 -25.31 -18.70
CA THR A 73 -0.28 -24.96 -18.68
C THR A 73 -0.07 -23.46 -18.86
N THR A 74 1.11 -22.97 -18.47
CA THR A 74 1.51 -21.57 -18.71
C THR A 74 1.43 -21.22 -20.20
N GLU A 75 1.80 -22.12 -21.11
CA GLU A 75 1.75 -21.92 -22.55
C GLU A 75 0.33 -21.76 -23.08
N GLU A 76 -0.59 -22.63 -22.68
CA GLU A 76 -2.01 -22.54 -23.06
C GLU A 76 -2.64 -21.24 -22.58
N LEU A 77 -2.33 -20.84 -21.32
CA LEU A 77 -2.82 -19.59 -20.76
C LEU A 77 -2.20 -18.36 -21.44
N ARG A 78 -0.92 -18.43 -21.85
CA ARG A 78 -0.24 -17.39 -22.62
C ARG A 78 -0.88 -17.20 -24.01
N GLU A 79 -1.16 -18.29 -24.72
CA GLU A 79 -1.85 -18.23 -26.01
C GLU A 79 -3.29 -17.69 -25.86
N SER A 80 -4.01 -18.13 -24.84
CA SER A 80 -5.33 -17.62 -24.50
C SER A 80 -5.30 -16.12 -24.20
N LEU A 81 -4.30 -15.66 -23.43
CA LEU A 81 -4.07 -14.26 -23.13
C LEU A 81 -3.75 -13.44 -24.39
N ALA A 82 -2.88 -13.95 -25.26
CA ALA A 82 -2.54 -13.27 -26.52
C ALA A 82 -3.79 -13.08 -27.40
N ARG A 83 -4.61 -14.12 -27.56
CA ARG A 83 -5.90 -14.01 -28.29
C ARG A 83 -6.85 -13.02 -27.60
N PHE A 84 -6.92 -13.02 -26.28
CA PHE A 84 -7.74 -12.08 -25.52
C PHE A 84 -7.27 -10.63 -25.71
N ALA A 85 -5.97 -10.38 -25.68
CA ALA A 85 -5.39 -9.04 -25.87
C ALA A 85 -5.69 -8.47 -27.28
N LEU A 86 -5.64 -9.31 -28.34
CA LEU A 86 -5.99 -8.91 -29.70
C LEU A 86 -7.45 -8.47 -29.85
N THR A 87 -8.36 -8.99 -29.05
CA THR A 87 -9.79 -8.62 -29.07
C THR A 87 -10.12 -7.44 -28.16
N HIS A 88 -9.18 -6.98 -27.32
CA HIS A 88 -9.36 -5.92 -26.31
C HIS A 88 -8.35 -4.77 -26.47
N THR A 89 -8.02 -4.41 -27.71
CA THR A 89 -7.01 -3.38 -28.03
C THR A 89 -7.31 -1.98 -27.50
N GLN A 90 -8.59 -1.70 -27.19
CA GLN A 90 -9.03 -0.40 -26.71
C GLN A 90 -8.74 -0.14 -25.21
N VAL A 91 -8.18 -1.12 -24.50
CA VAL A 91 -7.83 -1.00 -23.08
C VAL A 91 -6.34 -1.19 -22.86
N SER A 92 -5.82 -0.58 -21.78
CA SER A 92 -4.39 -0.66 -21.44
C SER A 92 -3.96 -2.13 -21.19
N PRO A 93 -2.68 -2.46 -21.37
CA PRO A 93 -2.16 -3.80 -21.05
C PRO A 93 -2.46 -4.25 -19.61
N GLN A 94 -2.42 -3.33 -18.63
CA GLN A 94 -2.79 -3.62 -17.25
C GLN A 94 -4.24 -4.08 -17.14
N ALA A 95 -5.16 -3.34 -17.78
CA ALA A 95 -6.59 -3.68 -17.75
C ALA A 95 -6.89 -4.97 -18.52
N GLN A 96 -6.14 -5.25 -19.60
CA GLN A 96 -6.24 -6.53 -20.33
C GLN A 96 -5.87 -7.70 -19.41
N LEU A 97 -4.74 -7.62 -18.69
CA LEU A 97 -4.31 -8.66 -17.75
C LEU A 97 -5.31 -8.85 -16.59
N ALA A 98 -5.79 -7.75 -16.02
CA ALA A 98 -6.74 -7.81 -14.91
C ALA A 98 -8.07 -8.46 -15.34
N ARG A 99 -8.58 -8.11 -16.53
CA ARG A 99 -9.80 -8.69 -17.10
C ARG A 99 -9.62 -10.16 -17.46
N PHE A 100 -8.50 -10.50 -18.09
CA PHE A 100 -8.16 -11.89 -18.44
C PHE A 100 -8.09 -12.76 -17.19
N ARG A 101 -7.32 -12.33 -16.16
CA ARG A 101 -7.25 -13.05 -14.89
C ARG A 101 -8.63 -13.24 -14.27
N ARG A 102 -9.44 -12.22 -14.22
CA ARG A 102 -10.79 -12.27 -13.62
C ARG A 102 -11.70 -13.25 -14.38
N ARG A 103 -11.55 -13.34 -15.69
CA ARG A 103 -12.25 -14.33 -16.51
C ARG A 103 -11.79 -15.76 -16.20
N GLU A 104 -10.49 -16.02 -16.16
CA GLU A 104 -9.96 -17.36 -15.84
C GLU A 104 -10.32 -17.80 -14.41
N LEU A 105 -10.38 -16.87 -13.44
CA LEU A 105 -10.81 -17.19 -12.07
C LEU A 105 -12.24 -17.73 -12.00
N LEU A 106 -13.14 -17.38 -12.92
CA LEU A 106 -14.49 -17.96 -12.97
C LEU A 106 -14.42 -19.47 -13.15
N ARG A 107 -13.59 -19.95 -14.10
CA ARG A 107 -13.44 -21.37 -14.39
C ARG A 107 -12.67 -22.08 -13.26
N VAL A 108 -11.53 -21.55 -12.86
CA VAL A 108 -10.68 -22.16 -11.81
C VAL A 108 -11.47 -22.31 -10.51
N TYR A 109 -12.20 -21.28 -10.10
CA TYR A 109 -12.96 -21.31 -8.86
C TYR A 109 -14.19 -22.22 -8.95
N LEU A 110 -14.84 -22.30 -10.15
CA LEU A 110 -15.95 -23.23 -10.37
C LEU A 110 -15.51 -24.67 -10.15
N HIS A 111 -14.33 -25.06 -10.67
CA HIS A 111 -13.80 -26.40 -10.50
C HIS A 111 -13.36 -26.68 -9.04
N ASP A 112 -12.80 -25.67 -8.36
CA ASP A 112 -12.44 -25.77 -6.94
C ASP A 112 -13.68 -26.00 -6.06
N ILE A 113 -14.75 -25.22 -6.21
CA ILE A 113 -15.97 -25.37 -5.38
C ILE A 113 -16.77 -26.64 -5.71
N ARG A 114 -16.58 -27.22 -6.89
CA ARG A 114 -17.19 -28.50 -7.31
C ARG A 114 -16.35 -29.71 -6.95
N HIS A 115 -15.17 -29.51 -6.34
CA HIS A 115 -14.19 -30.57 -6.10
C HIS A 115 -13.79 -31.34 -7.37
N ALA A 116 -13.89 -30.67 -8.53
CA ALA A 116 -13.40 -31.21 -9.81
C ALA A 116 -11.87 -31.12 -9.93
N THR A 117 -11.24 -30.27 -9.10
CA THR A 117 -9.79 -30.14 -8.94
C THR A 117 -9.40 -30.25 -7.46
N THR A 118 -8.21 -30.80 -7.21
CA THR A 118 -7.58 -30.80 -5.88
C THR A 118 -7.01 -29.43 -5.53
N LEU A 119 -6.66 -29.20 -4.25
CA LEU A 119 -5.95 -27.99 -3.84
C LEU A 119 -4.65 -27.78 -4.62
N VAL A 120 -3.89 -28.86 -4.86
CA VAL A 120 -2.61 -28.82 -5.60
C VAL A 120 -2.84 -28.36 -7.04
N GLU A 121 -3.79 -28.95 -7.73
CA GLU A 121 -4.17 -28.60 -9.09
C GLU A 121 -4.65 -27.15 -9.20
N THR A 122 -5.50 -26.72 -8.27
CA THR A 122 -6.00 -25.33 -8.21
C THR A 122 -4.86 -24.32 -8.01
N THR A 123 -3.94 -24.55 -7.07
CA THR A 123 -2.83 -23.64 -6.78
C THR A 123 -1.77 -23.67 -7.88
N GLU A 124 -1.57 -24.80 -8.55
CA GLU A 124 -0.71 -24.91 -9.72
C GLU A 124 -1.27 -24.08 -10.88
N GLU A 125 -2.56 -24.19 -11.18
CA GLU A 125 -3.17 -23.42 -12.27
C GLU A 125 -3.18 -21.91 -11.99
N LEU A 126 -3.43 -21.50 -10.73
CA LEU A 126 -3.29 -20.10 -10.32
C LEU A 126 -1.85 -19.59 -10.50
N SER A 127 -0.86 -20.43 -10.27
CA SER A 127 0.55 -20.11 -10.50
C SER A 127 0.90 -20.04 -11.98
N ASN A 128 0.36 -20.95 -12.81
CA ASN A 128 0.52 -20.93 -14.26
C ASN A 128 -0.10 -19.68 -14.88
N LEU A 129 -1.25 -19.22 -14.34
CA LEU A 129 -1.90 -17.99 -14.75
C LEU A 129 -1.05 -16.75 -14.43
N ALA A 130 -0.38 -16.73 -13.28
CA ALA A 130 0.54 -15.67 -12.91
C ALA A 130 1.80 -15.67 -13.79
N ASP A 131 2.35 -16.85 -14.10
CA ASP A 131 3.49 -17.00 -15.00
C ASP A 131 3.15 -16.51 -16.42
N ALA A 132 1.99 -16.88 -16.97
CA ALA A 132 1.53 -16.41 -18.27
C ALA A 132 1.40 -14.87 -18.32
N ALA A 133 0.88 -14.26 -17.25
CA ALA A 133 0.81 -12.81 -17.12
C ALA A 133 2.20 -12.15 -17.06
N LEU A 134 3.16 -12.77 -16.33
CA LEU A 134 4.54 -12.28 -16.22
C LEU A 134 5.29 -12.40 -17.55
N VAL A 135 5.14 -13.52 -18.29
CA VAL A 135 5.76 -13.70 -19.61
C VAL A 135 5.23 -12.67 -20.60
N HIS A 136 3.91 -12.44 -20.61
CA HIS A 136 3.30 -11.44 -21.49
C HIS A 136 3.77 -10.03 -21.15
N ALA A 137 3.79 -9.66 -19.87
CA ALA A 137 4.25 -8.35 -19.42
C ALA A 137 5.74 -8.12 -19.71
N LEU A 138 6.59 -9.15 -19.54
CA LEU A 138 8.01 -9.09 -19.85
C LEU A 138 8.24 -8.86 -21.34
N SER A 139 7.48 -9.53 -22.20
CA SER A 139 7.56 -9.37 -23.66
C SER A 139 7.21 -7.95 -24.09
N LEU A 140 6.10 -7.40 -23.57
CA LEU A 140 5.66 -6.03 -23.89
C LEU A 140 6.68 -4.97 -23.40
N ALA A 141 7.13 -5.12 -22.16
CA ALA A 141 8.10 -4.19 -21.56
C ALA A 141 9.44 -4.21 -22.29
N ARG A 142 9.89 -5.41 -22.68
CA ARG A 142 11.14 -5.58 -23.44
C ARG A 142 11.04 -4.95 -24.82
N GLN A 143 9.98 -5.20 -25.55
CA GLN A 143 9.76 -4.61 -26.88
C GLN A 143 9.73 -3.08 -26.82
N GLU A 144 9.03 -2.50 -25.83
CA GLU A 144 9.00 -1.04 -25.63
C GLU A 144 10.40 -0.47 -25.40
N LEU A 145 11.18 -1.10 -24.52
CA LEU A 145 12.53 -0.60 -24.17
C LEU A 145 13.56 -0.85 -25.27
N GLU A 146 13.45 -1.96 -26.02
CA GLU A 146 14.32 -2.21 -27.18
C GLU A 146 14.06 -1.21 -28.30
N ASN A 147 12.83 -0.75 -28.51
CA ASN A 147 12.51 0.34 -29.42
C ASN A 147 13.14 1.67 -28.98
N LEU A 148 13.25 1.90 -27.65
CA LEU A 148 13.84 3.13 -27.12
C LEU A 148 15.37 3.13 -27.09
N TYR A 149 16.00 1.99 -26.72
CA TYR A 149 17.45 1.93 -26.42
C TYR A 149 18.22 0.91 -27.28
N GLY A 150 17.52 0.09 -28.07
CA GLY A 150 18.07 -1.08 -28.71
C GLY A 150 18.23 -2.28 -27.75
N ALA A 151 18.57 -3.44 -28.31
CA ALA A 151 18.70 -4.67 -27.53
C ALA A 151 19.88 -4.61 -26.56
N PRO A 152 19.72 -5.09 -25.28
CA PRO A 152 20.79 -5.13 -24.30
C PRO A 152 21.84 -6.18 -24.70
N GLN A 153 23.13 -5.82 -24.63
CA GLN A 153 24.26 -6.62 -25.06
C GLN A 153 25.33 -6.68 -23.97
N SER A 154 26.04 -7.78 -23.93
CA SER A 154 27.30 -7.92 -23.16
C SER A 154 28.42 -8.30 -24.12
N SER A 155 29.67 -8.05 -23.70
CA SER A 155 30.85 -8.45 -24.48
C SER A 155 31.55 -9.58 -23.77
N ASP A 156 31.80 -10.68 -24.48
CA ASP A 156 32.65 -11.75 -23.93
C ASP A 156 34.11 -11.28 -23.81
N GLY A 157 34.96 -12.07 -23.13
CA GLY A 157 36.38 -11.76 -22.95
C GLY A 157 37.18 -11.67 -24.29
N ARG A 158 36.52 -11.92 -25.42
CA ARG A 158 37.09 -11.80 -26.77
C ARG A 158 36.47 -10.65 -27.57
N GLY A 159 35.66 -9.81 -26.91
CA GLY A 159 35.00 -8.64 -27.51
C GLY A 159 33.78 -8.98 -28.38
N ARG A 160 33.29 -10.23 -28.41
CA ARG A 160 32.11 -10.60 -29.18
C ARG A 160 30.86 -10.17 -28.42
N LYS A 161 29.97 -9.45 -29.09
CA LYS A 161 28.70 -9.01 -28.52
C LYS A 161 27.68 -10.17 -28.49
N THR A 162 27.13 -10.41 -27.33
CA THR A 162 26.05 -11.37 -27.09
C THR A 162 24.87 -10.66 -26.47
N ALA A 163 23.64 -11.16 -26.73
CA ALA A 163 22.45 -10.61 -26.11
C ALA A 163 22.49 -10.85 -24.59
N ALA A 164 22.26 -9.81 -23.81
CA ALA A 164 22.10 -9.96 -22.37
C ALA A 164 20.73 -10.55 -22.05
N GLU A 165 20.73 -11.54 -21.15
CA GLU A 165 19.53 -12.28 -20.73
C GLU A 165 18.93 -11.68 -19.48
N VAL A 166 17.62 -11.90 -19.25
CA VAL A 166 16.90 -11.56 -18.04
C VAL A 166 16.06 -12.75 -17.59
N THR A 167 15.95 -12.93 -16.28
CA THR A 167 15.01 -13.88 -15.67
C THR A 167 14.22 -13.20 -14.56
N VAL A 168 12.93 -13.48 -14.50
CA VAL A 168 12.04 -13.09 -13.41
C VAL A 168 11.92 -14.29 -12.49
N VAL A 169 12.54 -14.21 -11.33
CA VAL A 169 12.53 -15.25 -10.30
C VAL A 169 11.32 -15.05 -9.41
N ALA A 170 10.43 -16.04 -9.39
CA ALA A 170 9.34 -16.11 -8.41
C ALA A 170 9.85 -16.69 -7.10
N LEU A 171 9.42 -16.08 -6.00
CA LEU A 171 9.71 -16.48 -4.62
C LEU A 171 8.40 -16.83 -3.89
N GLY A 172 8.50 -17.32 -2.68
CA GLY A 172 7.36 -17.58 -1.82
C GLY A 172 6.33 -18.55 -2.44
N LYS A 173 5.03 -18.24 -2.32
CA LYS A 173 3.95 -19.11 -2.83
C LYS A 173 3.99 -19.31 -4.35
N LEU A 174 4.32 -18.25 -5.11
CA LEU A 174 4.48 -18.39 -6.56
C LEU A 174 5.70 -19.25 -6.90
N GLY A 175 6.80 -19.09 -6.15
CA GLY A 175 8.02 -19.88 -6.33
C GLY A 175 7.81 -21.37 -6.07
N SER A 176 6.94 -21.76 -5.14
CA SER A 176 6.56 -23.15 -4.85
C SER A 176 5.39 -23.67 -5.69
N ARG A 177 4.79 -22.90 -6.60
CA ARG A 177 3.55 -23.22 -7.32
C ARG A 177 2.34 -23.45 -6.40
N GLU A 178 2.29 -22.73 -5.29
CA GLU A 178 1.23 -22.79 -4.28
C GLU A 178 0.46 -21.46 -4.16
N LEU A 179 0.26 -20.73 -5.29
CA LEU A 179 -0.36 -19.41 -5.28
C LEU A 179 -1.84 -19.47 -4.87
N ASN A 180 -2.29 -18.50 -4.08
CA ASN A 180 -3.70 -18.34 -3.70
C ASN A 180 -4.44 -17.40 -4.66
N TYR A 181 -5.78 -17.32 -4.50
CA TYR A 181 -6.63 -16.40 -5.26
C TYR A 181 -6.27 -14.92 -5.06
N SER A 182 -5.88 -14.52 -3.84
CA SER A 182 -5.55 -13.12 -3.49
C SER A 182 -4.17 -12.97 -2.84
N SER A 183 -3.17 -13.69 -3.35
CA SER A 183 -1.77 -13.55 -2.91
C SER A 183 -1.06 -12.40 -3.62
N ASP A 184 -0.08 -11.81 -2.93
CA ASP A 184 1.00 -11.08 -3.58
C ASP A 184 1.89 -12.05 -4.36
N ILE A 185 2.56 -11.55 -5.38
CA ILE A 185 3.62 -12.27 -6.08
C ILE A 185 4.97 -11.66 -5.73
N ASP A 186 5.81 -12.46 -5.08
CA ASP A 186 7.15 -12.06 -4.67
C ASP A 186 8.12 -12.31 -5.83
N LEU A 187 8.80 -11.26 -6.33
CA LEU A 187 9.63 -11.34 -7.52
C LEU A 187 11.04 -10.77 -7.28
N LEU A 188 12.02 -11.37 -7.98
CA LEU A 188 13.39 -10.90 -8.09
C LEU A 188 13.78 -10.88 -9.58
N PHE A 189 14.30 -9.74 -10.08
CA PHE A 189 14.77 -9.61 -11.44
C PHE A 189 16.29 -9.77 -11.49
N LEU A 190 16.75 -10.75 -12.29
CA LEU A 190 18.18 -10.98 -12.50
C LEU A 190 18.49 -10.81 -13.98
N TYR A 191 19.62 -10.16 -14.30
CA TYR A 191 20.16 -10.13 -15.65
C TYR A 191 21.56 -10.75 -15.70
N SER A 192 21.99 -11.19 -16.89
CA SER A 192 23.20 -12.01 -17.04
C SER A 192 24.46 -11.24 -16.70
N GLU A 193 24.70 -10.10 -17.33
CA GLU A 193 25.98 -9.38 -17.26
C GLU A 193 25.79 -7.88 -17.49
N ASP A 194 26.69 -7.08 -16.94
CA ASP A 194 26.80 -5.67 -17.21
C ASP A 194 27.26 -5.44 -18.66
N GLY A 195 26.93 -4.31 -19.23
CA GLY A 195 27.18 -3.94 -20.62
C GLY A 195 26.32 -2.77 -21.03
N GLU A 196 26.16 -2.60 -22.34
CA GLU A 196 25.33 -1.50 -22.91
C GLU A 196 24.39 -2.06 -23.97
N THR A 197 23.27 -1.37 -24.17
CA THR A 197 22.35 -1.69 -25.27
C THR A 197 23.00 -1.34 -26.61
N SER A 198 22.46 -1.90 -27.71
CA SER A 198 22.99 -1.67 -29.07
C SER A 198 22.93 -0.20 -29.54
N GLY A 199 22.15 0.63 -28.85
CA GLY A 199 21.96 2.03 -29.20
C GLY A 199 21.13 2.25 -30.47
N ALA A 200 20.58 1.19 -31.09
CA ALA A 200 19.78 1.27 -32.30
C ALA A 200 18.35 1.81 -32.10
N GLY A 201 17.96 2.13 -30.86
CA GLY A 201 16.65 2.69 -30.54
C GLY A 201 16.61 4.23 -30.60
N GLU A 202 15.41 4.79 -30.44
CA GLU A 202 15.12 6.24 -30.57
C GLU A 202 15.94 7.12 -29.60
N ARG A 203 16.40 6.59 -28.46
CA ARG A 203 17.12 7.32 -27.41
C ARG A 203 18.61 7.00 -27.30
N GLY A 204 19.14 6.19 -28.25
CA GLY A 204 20.53 5.78 -28.23
C GLY A 204 20.85 4.73 -27.14
N ALA A 205 22.14 4.53 -26.88
CA ALA A 205 22.61 3.49 -25.95
C ALA A 205 22.35 3.87 -24.47
N THR A 206 22.11 2.84 -23.65
CA THR A 206 22.08 2.94 -22.17
C THR A 206 22.76 1.70 -21.58
N THR A 207 23.11 1.76 -20.28
CA THR A 207 23.71 0.60 -19.61
C THR A 207 22.70 -0.53 -19.41
N ASN A 208 23.15 -1.80 -19.42
CA ASN A 208 22.30 -2.96 -19.11
C ASN A 208 21.64 -2.81 -17.75
N ARG A 209 22.35 -2.30 -16.74
CA ARG A 209 21.79 -2.03 -15.41
C ARG A 209 20.58 -1.10 -15.49
N GLU A 210 20.69 0.00 -16.18
CA GLU A 210 19.60 0.97 -16.31
C GLU A 210 18.45 0.40 -17.15
N PHE A 211 18.76 -0.31 -18.25
CA PHE A 211 17.77 -0.99 -19.07
C PHE A 211 16.95 -2.00 -18.27
N PHE A 212 17.60 -2.91 -17.52
CA PHE A 212 16.90 -3.95 -16.76
C PHE A 212 16.18 -3.43 -15.51
N VAL A 213 16.64 -2.35 -14.89
CA VAL A 213 15.89 -1.64 -13.82
C VAL A 213 14.59 -1.07 -14.41
N LYS A 214 14.66 -0.37 -15.54
CA LYS A 214 13.47 0.12 -16.26
C LYS A 214 12.55 -1.01 -16.69
N LEU A 215 13.09 -2.14 -17.12
CA LEU A 215 12.34 -3.33 -17.51
C LEU A 215 11.55 -3.87 -16.29
N ALA A 216 12.19 -4.02 -15.13
CA ALA A 216 11.54 -4.47 -13.91
C ALA A 216 10.41 -3.51 -13.47
N GLU A 217 10.63 -2.20 -13.57
CA GLU A 217 9.59 -1.19 -13.31
C GLU A 217 8.39 -1.33 -14.26
N ARG A 218 8.65 -1.55 -15.56
CA ARG A 218 7.60 -1.71 -16.58
C ARG A 218 6.79 -2.97 -16.34
N VAL A 219 7.45 -4.12 -16.10
CA VAL A 219 6.79 -5.40 -15.82
C VAL A 219 5.94 -5.26 -14.56
N ALA A 220 6.50 -4.72 -13.47
CA ALA A 220 5.75 -4.49 -12.23
C ALA A 220 4.54 -3.57 -12.43
N ARG A 221 4.62 -2.58 -13.32
CA ARG A 221 3.52 -1.68 -13.67
C ARG A 221 2.45 -2.35 -14.53
N ILE A 222 2.84 -3.20 -15.48
CA ILE A 222 1.91 -3.90 -16.38
C ILE A 222 1.13 -4.97 -15.60
N VAL A 223 1.80 -5.74 -14.74
CA VAL A 223 1.19 -6.82 -13.96
C VAL A 223 0.44 -6.27 -12.75
N GLY A 224 1.07 -5.30 -12.06
CA GLY A 224 0.55 -4.66 -10.87
C GLY A 224 -0.08 -3.32 -11.20
N SER A 225 -1.04 -2.91 -10.40
CA SER A 225 -1.50 -1.53 -10.35
C SER A 225 -1.38 -1.02 -8.93
N PRO A 226 -0.78 0.15 -8.73
CA PRO A 226 -0.79 0.81 -7.42
C PRO A 226 -2.22 1.09 -6.90
N ALA A 227 -3.21 1.05 -7.81
CA ALA A 227 -4.62 1.33 -7.56
C ALA A 227 -5.50 0.11 -7.28
N GLY A 228 -4.92 -1.11 -7.23
CA GLY A 228 -5.72 -2.33 -7.02
C GLY A 228 -6.47 -2.85 -8.25
N GLU A 229 -6.37 -2.20 -9.42
CA GLU A 229 -6.95 -2.67 -10.69
C GLU A 229 -6.01 -3.57 -11.51
N GLY A 230 -4.82 -3.88 -10.99
CA GLY A 230 -3.85 -4.78 -11.61
C GLY A 230 -4.26 -6.23 -11.50
N ALA A 231 -3.64 -7.07 -12.34
CA ALA A 231 -3.83 -8.51 -12.26
C ALA A 231 -3.33 -9.07 -10.92
N TYR A 232 -2.17 -8.60 -10.44
CA TYR A 232 -1.55 -9.04 -9.18
C TYR A 232 -0.95 -7.88 -8.42
N ARG A 233 -0.74 -8.05 -7.10
CA ARG A 233 0.14 -7.18 -6.32
C ARG A 233 1.55 -7.71 -6.39
N VAL A 234 2.48 -6.90 -6.90
CA VAL A 234 3.89 -7.26 -7.08
C VAL A 234 4.69 -6.84 -5.85
N ASP A 235 5.39 -7.79 -5.22
CA ASP A 235 6.31 -7.54 -4.13
C ASP A 235 7.76 -7.77 -4.55
N LEU A 236 8.57 -6.72 -4.47
CA LEU A 236 9.99 -6.73 -4.84
C LEU A 236 10.92 -6.60 -3.61
N ARG A 237 10.39 -6.72 -2.38
CA ARG A 237 11.15 -6.48 -1.15
C ARG A 237 12.13 -7.58 -0.78
N LEU A 238 11.96 -8.78 -1.34
CA LEU A 238 12.83 -9.94 -1.11
C LEU A 238 14.08 -9.95 -1.99
N ARG A 239 14.31 -8.87 -2.78
CA ARG A 239 15.52 -8.71 -3.59
C ARG A 239 16.74 -8.36 -2.73
N PRO A 240 17.98 -8.58 -3.23
CA PRO A 240 19.20 -8.16 -2.55
C PRO A 240 19.13 -6.72 -2.04
N HIS A 241 19.54 -6.49 -0.80
CA HIS A 241 19.40 -5.22 -0.07
C HIS A 241 17.95 -4.75 0.18
N GLY A 242 16.97 -5.60 -0.02
CA GLY A 242 15.57 -5.27 0.27
C GLY A 242 15.08 -4.04 -0.49
N ARG A 243 14.52 -3.07 0.22
CA ARG A 243 13.96 -1.85 -0.39
C ARG A 243 15.03 -0.91 -0.96
N ASP A 244 16.24 -0.96 -0.41
CA ASP A 244 17.35 -0.08 -0.81
C ASP A 244 18.13 -0.63 -2.01
N GLY A 245 17.88 -1.88 -2.40
CA GLY A 245 18.49 -2.52 -3.56
C GLY A 245 17.88 -2.12 -4.89
N ALA A 246 18.67 -2.20 -5.97
CA ALA A 246 18.20 -2.02 -7.33
C ALA A 246 17.05 -3.00 -7.67
N LEU A 247 16.10 -2.61 -8.52
CA LEU A 247 14.96 -3.46 -8.90
C LEU A 247 15.38 -4.66 -9.74
N ALA A 248 16.48 -4.55 -10.48
CA ALA A 248 17.14 -5.65 -11.17
C ALA A 248 18.63 -5.64 -10.84
N VAL A 249 19.21 -6.81 -10.63
CA VAL A 249 20.62 -6.99 -10.28
C VAL A 249 21.29 -7.96 -11.23
N SER A 250 22.61 -7.80 -11.48
CA SER A 250 23.36 -8.77 -12.29
C SER A 250 23.54 -10.08 -11.54
N LEU A 251 23.69 -11.18 -12.26
CA LEU A 251 23.96 -12.50 -11.68
C LEU A 251 25.16 -12.44 -10.73
N ALA A 252 26.25 -11.75 -11.13
CA ALA A 252 27.45 -11.62 -10.32
C ALA A 252 27.19 -10.86 -9.00
N GLU A 253 26.43 -9.77 -9.04
CA GLU A 253 26.05 -8.98 -7.85
C GLU A 253 25.16 -9.79 -6.91
N ALA A 254 24.15 -10.52 -7.46
CA ALA A 254 23.27 -11.37 -6.68
C ALA A 254 24.01 -12.49 -5.97
N LEU A 255 24.90 -13.22 -6.68
CA LEU A 255 25.71 -14.29 -6.10
C LEU A 255 26.63 -13.79 -5.01
N ARG A 256 27.28 -12.62 -5.19
CA ARG A 256 28.10 -11.98 -4.16
C ARG A 256 27.28 -11.62 -2.93
N TYR A 257 26.08 -11.02 -3.12
CA TYR A 257 25.19 -10.68 -2.02
C TYR A 257 24.80 -11.89 -1.18
N TYR A 258 24.29 -12.95 -1.81
CA TYR A 258 23.87 -14.16 -1.10
C TYR A 258 25.03 -14.95 -0.47
N ARG A 259 26.25 -14.75 -0.98
CA ARG A 259 27.46 -15.35 -0.39
C ARG A 259 27.91 -14.61 0.86
N GLU A 260 27.91 -13.28 0.84
CA GLU A 260 28.63 -12.44 1.81
C GLU A 260 27.72 -11.68 2.79
N LYS A 261 26.50 -11.32 2.38
CA LYS A 261 25.65 -10.37 3.11
C LYS A 261 24.28 -10.90 3.53
N ALA A 262 23.77 -11.92 2.85
CA ALA A 262 22.42 -12.40 3.09
C ALA A 262 22.26 -13.03 4.48
N HIS A 263 21.16 -12.72 5.14
CA HIS A 263 20.77 -13.30 6.42
C HIS A 263 20.15 -14.69 6.26
N ALA A 264 20.06 -15.47 7.33
CA ALA A 264 19.51 -16.83 7.31
C ALA A 264 18.08 -16.87 6.75
N TRP A 265 17.22 -15.92 7.10
CA TRP A 265 15.84 -15.85 6.59
C TRP A 265 15.77 -15.58 5.07
N GLU A 266 16.69 -14.80 4.49
CA GLU A 266 16.76 -14.56 3.05
C GLU A 266 17.16 -15.84 2.30
N LEU A 267 18.08 -16.61 2.87
CA LEU A 267 18.45 -17.92 2.34
C LEU A 267 17.28 -18.92 2.44
N GLN A 268 16.51 -18.90 3.52
CA GLN A 268 15.29 -19.70 3.69
C GLN A 268 14.24 -19.37 2.59
N VAL A 269 14.08 -18.10 2.22
CA VAL A 269 13.16 -17.71 1.14
C VAL A 269 13.54 -18.36 -0.20
N LEU A 270 14.83 -18.54 -0.48
CA LEU A 270 15.31 -19.15 -1.72
C LEU A 270 14.98 -20.64 -1.86
N ILE A 271 14.57 -21.35 -0.79
CA ILE A 271 14.03 -22.71 -0.88
C ILE A 271 12.86 -22.75 -1.88
N ARG A 272 12.07 -21.69 -1.90
CA ARG A 272 10.89 -21.54 -2.76
C ARG A 272 11.19 -20.54 -3.88
N SER A 273 12.16 -20.85 -4.72
CA SER A 273 12.53 -20.03 -5.88
C SER A 273 12.50 -20.80 -7.18
N ARG A 274 12.04 -20.15 -8.26
CA ARG A 274 12.06 -20.68 -9.63
C ARG A 274 12.00 -19.53 -10.64
N ALA A 275 12.37 -19.80 -11.89
CA ALA A 275 12.07 -18.85 -12.98
C ALA A 275 10.58 -18.89 -13.31
N ALA A 276 9.91 -17.73 -13.30
CA ALA A 276 8.52 -17.54 -13.73
C ALA A 276 8.44 -16.99 -15.16
N ALA A 277 9.42 -16.19 -15.59
CA ALA A 277 9.52 -15.66 -16.94
C ALA A 277 10.97 -15.40 -17.32
N GLY A 278 11.28 -15.33 -18.62
CA GLY A 278 12.62 -15.07 -19.15
C GLY A 278 13.49 -16.31 -19.21
N SER A 279 14.83 -16.14 -19.05
CA SER A 279 15.83 -17.20 -19.25
C SER A 279 15.86 -18.21 -18.10
N GLN A 280 15.48 -19.45 -18.39
CA GLN A 280 15.61 -20.59 -17.46
C GLN A 280 17.08 -20.92 -17.20
N ALA A 281 17.96 -20.77 -18.21
CA ALA A 281 19.39 -21.03 -18.08
C ALA A 281 20.06 -20.05 -17.09
N LEU A 282 19.68 -18.77 -17.15
CA LEU A 282 20.17 -17.77 -16.20
C LEU A 282 19.74 -18.08 -14.77
N PHE A 283 18.47 -18.47 -14.57
CA PHE A 283 18.00 -18.93 -13.26
C PHE A 283 18.75 -20.17 -12.77
N ALA A 284 18.99 -21.16 -13.63
CA ALA A 284 19.73 -22.37 -13.24
C ALA A 284 21.14 -22.04 -12.73
N ARG A 285 21.86 -21.12 -13.39
CA ARG A 285 23.18 -20.60 -12.94
C ARG A 285 23.08 -19.92 -11.57
N PHE A 286 22.05 -19.11 -11.35
CA PHE A 286 21.80 -18.48 -10.06
C PHE A 286 21.52 -19.52 -8.97
N ALA A 287 20.57 -20.43 -9.19
CA ALA A 287 20.18 -21.46 -8.23
C ALA A 287 21.36 -22.35 -7.83
N GLU A 288 22.19 -22.75 -8.80
CA GLU A 288 23.41 -23.51 -8.53
C GLU A 288 24.40 -22.72 -7.68
N GLY A 289 24.60 -21.43 -8.01
CA GLY A 289 25.54 -20.57 -7.28
C GLY A 289 25.15 -20.26 -5.84
N VAL A 290 23.85 -20.35 -5.47
CA VAL A 290 23.36 -20.11 -4.10
C VAL A 290 23.09 -21.40 -3.33
N ARG A 291 22.97 -22.56 -3.98
CA ARG A 291 22.58 -23.86 -3.39
C ARG A 291 23.36 -24.19 -2.12
N GLY A 292 24.70 -24.12 -2.17
CA GLY A 292 25.57 -24.44 -1.03
C GLY A 292 25.42 -23.49 0.15
N ARG A 293 24.86 -22.30 -0.07
CA ARG A 293 24.56 -21.34 1.01
C ARG A 293 23.19 -21.56 1.61
N VAL A 294 22.20 -21.95 0.81
CA VAL A 294 20.86 -22.33 1.27
C VAL A 294 20.91 -23.63 2.05
N TYR A 295 21.50 -24.68 1.47
CA TYR A 295 21.59 -26.01 2.05
C TYR A 295 23.04 -26.30 2.48
N ARG A 296 23.40 -25.82 3.67
CA ARG A 296 24.77 -25.94 4.22
C ARG A 296 25.02 -27.35 4.73
N GLN A 297 26.08 -27.97 4.27
CA GLN A 297 26.47 -29.31 4.74
C GLN A 297 26.98 -29.31 6.19
N GLU A 298 27.61 -28.23 6.63
CA GLU A 298 28.22 -28.07 7.94
C GLU A 298 27.25 -27.57 9.01
N GLN A 299 26.04 -27.14 8.65
CA GLN A 299 25.06 -26.62 9.60
C GLN A 299 24.51 -27.77 10.45
N THR A 300 24.56 -27.60 11.78
CA THR A 300 23.91 -28.57 12.69
C THR A 300 22.39 -28.46 12.63
N VAL A 301 21.70 -29.56 12.93
CA VAL A 301 20.22 -29.57 13.02
C VAL A 301 19.74 -28.51 14.00
N ALA A 302 20.38 -28.43 15.18
CA ALA A 302 20.08 -27.44 16.21
C ALA A 302 20.18 -26.00 15.73
N GLN A 303 21.23 -25.65 14.94
CA GLN A 303 21.37 -24.31 14.37
C GLN A 303 20.26 -24.00 13.35
N ALA A 304 19.92 -24.94 12.46
CA ALA A 304 18.86 -24.74 11.48
C ALA A 304 17.48 -24.54 12.15
N LEU A 305 17.19 -25.34 13.17
CA LEU A 305 15.95 -25.22 13.95
C LEU A 305 15.91 -23.91 14.73
N ALA A 306 17.04 -23.48 15.34
CA ALA A 306 17.14 -22.21 16.07
C ALA A 306 16.89 -21.00 15.16
N ASP A 307 17.44 -20.97 13.94
CA ASP A 307 17.26 -19.89 12.97
C ASP A 307 15.78 -19.74 12.59
N VAL A 308 15.07 -20.87 12.31
CA VAL A 308 13.65 -20.86 11.96
C VAL A 308 12.77 -20.53 13.17
N ARG A 309 13.13 -21.02 14.38
CA ARG A 309 12.44 -20.69 15.64
C ARG A 309 12.52 -19.19 15.96
N LEU A 310 13.67 -18.58 15.77
CA LEU A 310 13.88 -17.13 15.93
C LEU A 310 13.01 -16.33 14.94
N ALA A 311 12.92 -16.78 13.69
CA ALA A 311 12.06 -16.16 12.70
C ALA A 311 10.58 -16.25 13.12
N LYS A 312 10.11 -17.40 13.59
CA LYS A 312 8.74 -17.61 14.10
C LYS A 312 8.44 -16.74 15.33
N GLN A 313 9.32 -16.72 16.32
CA GLN A 313 9.13 -15.92 17.55
C GLN A 313 9.01 -14.41 17.24
N LYS A 314 9.74 -13.92 16.24
CA LYS A 314 9.61 -12.53 15.79
C LYS A 314 8.24 -12.28 15.18
N ILE A 315 7.73 -13.20 14.35
CA ILE A 315 6.41 -13.12 13.75
C ILE A 315 5.32 -13.14 14.84
N ASP A 316 5.41 -14.05 15.80
CA ASP A 316 4.42 -14.19 16.87
C ASP A 316 4.35 -12.98 17.79
N ARG A 317 5.49 -12.38 18.15
CA ARG A 317 5.52 -11.14 18.96
C ARG A 317 4.80 -9.97 18.31
N PHE A 318 4.76 -9.92 16.97
CA PHE A 318 4.05 -8.88 16.23
C PHE A 318 2.55 -9.16 16.06
N HIS A 319 2.13 -10.41 16.18
CA HIS A 319 0.73 -10.82 15.94
C HIS A 319 -0.07 -11.15 17.21
N SER A 320 0.58 -11.42 18.35
CA SER A 320 -0.08 -11.73 19.62
C SER A 320 -0.90 -10.57 20.20
N GLU A 321 -0.67 -9.33 19.76
CA GLU A 321 -1.36 -8.13 20.24
C GLU A 321 -2.51 -7.65 19.33
N GLU A 322 -2.74 -8.23 18.14
CA GLU A 322 -3.57 -7.59 17.11
C GLU A 322 -4.82 -8.36 16.64
N SER A 323 -5.09 -9.59 17.06
CA SER A 323 -6.21 -10.33 16.45
C SER A 323 -7.19 -10.93 17.45
N ARG A 324 -8.40 -10.39 17.49
CA ARG A 324 -9.59 -11.16 17.83
C ARG A 324 -9.90 -12.05 16.62
N GLY A 325 -10.08 -13.36 16.85
CA GLY A 325 -10.32 -14.38 15.83
C GLY A 325 -9.08 -15.19 15.45
N PHE A 326 -9.34 -16.41 14.93
CA PHE A 326 -8.27 -17.32 14.53
C PHE A 326 -7.73 -16.95 13.15
N ASN A 327 -6.43 -16.68 13.06
CA ASN A 327 -5.74 -16.45 11.80
C ASN A 327 -5.20 -17.78 11.24
N VAL A 328 -5.79 -18.28 10.14
CA VAL A 328 -5.42 -19.60 9.57
C VAL A 328 -3.97 -19.67 9.08
N LYS A 329 -3.34 -18.52 8.78
CA LYS A 329 -1.95 -18.47 8.32
C LYS A 329 -0.97 -18.37 9.49
N LEU A 330 -1.21 -17.44 10.42
CA LEU A 330 -0.25 -17.02 11.44
C LEU A 330 -0.61 -17.48 12.86
N GLY A 331 -1.86 -17.90 13.09
CA GLY A 331 -2.30 -18.43 14.37
C GLY A 331 -1.54 -19.70 14.76
N ARG A 332 -1.54 -20.01 16.04
CA ARG A 332 -0.95 -21.25 16.56
C ARG A 332 -1.62 -22.47 15.91
N GLY A 333 -0.82 -23.36 15.33
CA GLY A 333 -1.33 -24.48 14.53
C GLY A 333 -1.75 -24.09 13.11
N GLY A 334 -1.38 -22.90 12.62
CA GLY A 334 -1.71 -22.38 11.28
C GLY A 334 -0.76 -22.85 10.18
N ILE A 335 -1.08 -22.43 8.96
CA ILE A 335 -0.36 -22.82 7.73
C ILE A 335 1.14 -22.56 7.84
N ARG A 336 1.56 -21.40 8.43
CA ARG A 336 2.99 -21.04 8.56
C ARG A 336 3.78 -22.02 9.43
N GLU A 337 3.19 -22.63 10.44
CA GLU A 337 3.87 -23.62 11.25
C GLU A 337 4.17 -24.88 10.45
N ILE A 338 3.24 -25.33 9.58
CA ILE A 338 3.49 -26.46 8.67
C ILE A 338 4.63 -26.16 7.70
N GLU A 339 4.59 -24.96 7.09
CA GLU A 339 5.66 -24.50 6.18
C GLU A 339 7.02 -24.45 6.88
N PHE A 340 7.05 -23.97 8.13
CA PHE A 340 8.30 -23.87 8.92
C PHE A 340 8.82 -25.23 9.36
N ILE A 341 7.98 -26.18 9.73
CA ILE A 341 8.40 -27.56 9.98
C ILE A 341 9.13 -28.13 8.74
N ALA A 342 8.49 -28.02 7.57
CA ALA A 342 9.07 -28.54 6.32
C ALA A 342 10.41 -27.85 6.00
N GLN A 343 10.45 -26.52 6.03
CA GLN A 343 11.66 -25.74 5.67
C GLN A 343 12.80 -25.92 6.68
N ALA A 344 12.51 -25.99 7.98
CA ALA A 344 13.52 -26.23 9.01
C ALA A 344 14.23 -27.57 8.82
N LEU A 345 13.45 -28.64 8.59
CA LEU A 345 14.01 -29.97 8.32
C LEU A 345 14.75 -30.04 6.97
N GLN A 346 14.27 -29.30 5.95
CA GLN A 346 15.00 -29.16 4.69
C GLN A 346 16.34 -28.43 4.85
N LEU A 347 16.40 -27.36 5.63
CA LEU A 347 17.66 -26.66 5.93
C LEU A 347 18.62 -27.52 6.73
N ALA A 348 18.10 -28.30 7.70
CA ALA A 348 18.89 -29.16 8.55
C ALA A 348 19.53 -30.35 7.82
N HIS A 349 18.83 -30.92 6.84
CA HIS A 349 19.19 -32.18 6.20
C HIS A 349 19.46 -32.08 4.70
N GLY A 350 18.92 -31.07 4.02
CA GLY A 350 18.99 -30.92 2.55
C GLY A 350 20.38 -30.69 1.97
N GLY A 351 21.35 -30.25 2.79
CA GLY A 351 22.76 -30.14 2.38
C GLY A 351 23.42 -31.51 2.20
N ARG A 352 22.98 -32.53 2.94
CA ARG A 352 23.47 -33.91 2.88
C ARG A 352 22.62 -34.79 2.00
N ASP A 353 21.32 -34.48 1.87
CA ASP A 353 20.37 -35.22 1.03
C ASP A 353 19.63 -34.28 0.08
N PRO A 354 20.11 -34.13 -1.19
CA PRO A 354 19.45 -33.29 -2.20
C PRO A 354 18.00 -33.70 -2.53
N TRP A 355 17.58 -34.91 -2.22
CA TRP A 355 16.19 -35.35 -2.37
C TRP A 355 15.21 -34.50 -1.56
N LEU A 356 15.65 -33.97 -0.42
CA LEU A 356 14.83 -33.12 0.45
C LEU A 356 14.63 -31.68 -0.09
N GLN A 357 15.37 -31.27 -1.13
CA GLN A 357 15.33 -29.92 -1.67
C GLN A 357 14.12 -29.72 -2.60
N ALA A 358 12.89 -29.81 -2.06
CA ALA A 358 11.65 -29.60 -2.81
C ALA A 358 10.98 -28.29 -2.41
N PRO A 359 10.59 -27.40 -3.35
CA PRO A 359 9.96 -26.12 -3.01
C PRO A 359 8.51 -26.26 -2.54
N HIS A 360 7.76 -27.27 -2.99
CA HIS A 360 6.34 -27.48 -2.70
C HIS A 360 6.15 -28.14 -1.33
N THR A 361 5.27 -27.59 -0.47
CA THR A 361 5.08 -28.00 0.92
C THR A 361 4.67 -29.47 1.07
N LEU A 362 3.64 -29.92 0.37
CA LEU A 362 3.16 -31.31 0.47
C LEU A 362 4.17 -32.33 -0.06
N ILE A 363 4.92 -31.97 -1.13
CA ILE A 363 6.03 -32.82 -1.63
C ILE A 363 7.14 -32.88 -0.60
N SER A 364 7.47 -31.77 0.05
CA SER A 364 8.46 -31.72 1.12
C SER A 364 8.08 -32.62 2.29
N LEU A 365 6.85 -32.56 2.77
CA LEU A 365 6.35 -33.42 3.84
C LEU A 365 6.43 -34.92 3.45
N GLY A 366 6.08 -35.27 2.20
CA GLY A 366 6.24 -36.63 1.68
C GLY A 366 7.70 -37.08 1.75
N ARG A 367 8.65 -36.28 1.20
CA ARG A 367 10.08 -36.62 1.18
C ARG A 367 10.71 -36.69 2.57
N LEU A 368 10.25 -35.85 3.51
CA LEU A 368 10.67 -35.91 4.91
C LEU A 368 10.22 -37.20 5.58
N ALA A 369 9.00 -37.68 5.28
CA ALA A 369 8.51 -38.96 5.77
C ALA A 369 9.27 -40.14 5.14
N ASP A 370 9.59 -40.07 3.84
CA ASP A 370 10.41 -41.08 3.15
C ASP A 370 11.80 -41.27 3.78
N ARG A 371 12.32 -40.23 4.46
CA ARG A 371 13.58 -40.24 5.20
C ARG A 371 13.41 -40.48 6.71
N GLY A 372 12.20 -40.72 7.19
CA GLY A 372 11.90 -40.95 8.61
C GLY A 372 12.14 -39.74 9.52
N LEU A 373 12.20 -38.50 8.95
CA LEU A 373 12.36 -37.25 9.68
C LEU A 373 11.03 -36.78 10.32
N ILE A 374 9.92 -37.21 9.75
CA ILE A 374 8.59 -37.21 10.33
C ILE A 374 7.97 -38.61 10.13
N ASP A 375 7.08 -39.05 11.00
CA ASP A 375 6.43 -40.34 10.82
C ASP A 375 5.25 -40.27 9.84
N ALA A 376 4.75 -41.44 9.41
CA ALA A 376 3.66 -41.53 8.43
C ALA A 376 2.35 -40.91 8.95
N ARG A 377 2.09 -40.98 10.26
CA ARG A 377 0.93 -40.37 10.89
C ARG A 377 1.05 -38.85 10.89
N GLU A 378 2.20 -38.31 11.33
CA GLU A 378 2.47 -36.88 11.27
C GLU A 378 2.38 -36.30 9.85
N ARG A 379 2.93 -37.01 8.87
CA ARG A 379 2.78 -36.66 7.46
C ARG A 379 1.31 -36.52 7.06
N SER A 380 0.49 -37.51 7.42
CA SER A 380 -0.94 -37.54 7.12
C SER A 380 -1.67 -36.40 7.83
N GLU A 381 -1.41 -36.19 9.12
CA GLU A 381 -2.00 -35.11 9.93
C GLU A 381 -1.62 -33.73 9.40
N LEU A 382 -0.33 -33.48 9.08
CA LEU A 382 0.16 -32.21 8.55
C LEU A 382 -0.34 -31.93 7.13
N SER A 383 -0.39 -32.96 6.27
CA SER A 383 -0.91 -32.79 4.90
C SER A 383 -2.39 -32.48 4.91
N GLY A 384 -3.20 -33.22 5.69
CA GLY A 384 -4.63 -32.96 5.82
C GLY A 384 -4.93 -31.59 6.46
N ALA A 385 -4.12 -31.20 7.46
CA ALA A 385 -4.23 -29.85 8.04
C ALA A 385 -3.87 -28.75 7.04
N TYR A 386 -2.82 -28.94 6.24
CA TYR A 386 -2.44 -28.00 5.20
C TYR A 386 -3.56 -27.81 4.18
N GLU A 387 -4.10 -28.89 3.65
CA GLU A 387 -5.20 -28.86 2.69
C GLU A 387 -6.45 -28.18 3.27
N PHE A 388 -6.84 -28.54 4.48
CA PHE A 388 -7.99 -27.93 5.15
C PHE A 388 -7.80 -26.43 5.37
N LEU A 389 -6.70 -26.01 5.99
CA LEU A 389 -6.43 -24.60 6.29
C LEU A 389 -6.27 -23.74 5.03
N ARG A 390 -5.66 -24.30 3.98
CA ARG A 390 -5.55 -23.63 2.67
C ARG A 390 -6.91 -23.47 1.99
N THR A 391 -7.77 -24.46 2.08
CA THR A 391 -9.15 -24.38 1.56
C THR A 391 -9.95 -23.31 2.32
N VAL A 392 -9.83 -23.26 3.66
CA VAL A 392 -10.43 -22.17 4.46
C VAL A 392 -9.91 -20.81 3.99
N GLU A 393 -8.59 -20.67 3.80
CA GLU A 393 -7.96 -19.44 3.29
C GLU A 393 -8.55 -19.03 1.92
N HIS A 394 -8.73 -19.98 0.99
CA HIS A 394 -9.34 -19.75 -0.32
C HIS A 394 -10.79 -19.25 -0.21
N ARG A 395 -11.62 -19.90 0.62
CA ARG A 395 -13.03 -19.50 0.79
C ARG A 395 -13.17 -18.09 1.38
N ILE A 396 -12.33 -17.73 2.36
CA ILE A 396 -12.30 -16.39 2.96
C ILE A 396 -11.85 -15.35 1.92
N GLN A 397 -10.81 -15.64 1.15
CA GLN A 397 -10.28 -14.71 0.14
C GLN A 397 -11.27 -14.46 -1.00
N MET A 398 -11.97 -15.48 -1.45
CA MET A 398 -12.90 -15.39 -2.58
C MET A 398 -14.25 -14.75 -2.22
N GLU A 399 -14.55 -14.54 -0.95
CA GLU A 399 -15.73 -13.78 -0.55
C GLU A 399 -15.71 -12.35 -1.11
N GLN A 400 -14.57 -11.66 -1.00
CA GLN A 400 -14.42 -10.25 -1.40
C GLN A 400 -13.18 -9.96 -2.25
N GLY A 401 -12.36 -10.96 -2.57
CA GLY A 401 -11.10 -10.77 -3.29
C GLY A 401 -10.00 -10.10 -2.45
N LEU A 402 -10.14 -10.11 -1.12
CA LEU A 402 -9.20 -9.49 -0.19
C LEU A 402 -8.18 -10.50 0.33
N GLN A 403 -6.95 -10.01 0.58
CA GLN A 403 -5.92 -10.79 1.27
C GLN A 403 -6.20 -10.83 2.77
N THR A 404 -7.12 -11.69 3.17
CA THR A 404 -7.47 -11.93 4.57
C THR A 404 -7.24 -13.38 4.97
N HIS A 405 -6.91 -13.62 6.23
CA HIS A 405 -6.63 -14.93 6.80
C HIS A 405 -7.42 -15.18 8.10
N LEU A 406 -8.31 -14.23 8.47
CA LEU A 406 -9.08 -14.31 9.71
C LEU A 406 -10.39 -15.06 9.50
N VAL A 407 -10.59 -16.12 10.26
CA VAL A 407 -11.88 -16.81 10.35
C VAL A 407 -12.89 -15.84 11.00
N PRO A 408 -14.07 -15.62 10.39
CA PRO A 408 -15.06 -14.71 10.94
C PRO A 408 -15.51 -15.11 12.36
N GLU A 409 -15.60 -14.14 13.28
CA GLU A 409 -16.19 -14.34 14.61
C GLU A 409 -17.72 -14.21 14.61
N ASP A 410 -18.25 -13.38 13.70
CA ASP A 410 -19.69 -13.23 13.52
C ASP A 410 -20.35 -14.57 13.19
N PRO A 411 -21.34 -15.03 13.99
CA PRO A 411 -21.93 -16.35 13.83
C PRO A 411 -22.54 -16.59 12.44
N SER A 412 -23.16 -15.57 11.83
CA SER A 412 -23.80 -15.70 10.53
C SER A 412 -22.76 -15.87 9.42
N ARG A 413 -21.68 -15.07 9.45
CA ARG A 413 -20.57 -15.20 8.50
C ARG A 413 -19.78 -16.49 8.70
N ARG A 414 -19.64 -16.93 9.97
CA ARG A 414 -18.98 -18.19 10.29
C ARG A 414 -19.78 -19.39 9.79
N ALA A 415 -21.10 -19.38 9.96
CA ALA A 415 -22.00 -20.40 9.40
C ALA A 415 -21.97 -20.40 7.86
N LEU A 416 -21.89 -19.24 7.23
CA LEU A 416 -21.74 -19.13 5.78
C LEU A 416 -20.40 -19.71 5.30
N LEU A 417 -19.28 -19.42 5.99
CA LEU A 417 -17.98 -20.00 5.70
C LEU A 417 -18.02 -21.52 5.84
N ALA A 418 -18.61 -22.04 6.93
CA ALA A 418 -18.75 -23.47 7.16
C ALA A 418 -19.53 -24.18 6.02
N ARG A 419 -20.63 -23.58 5.57
CA ARG A 419 -21.40 -24.09 4.40
C ARG A 419 -20.57 -24.03 3.12
N ARG A 420 -19.77 -22.98 2.91
CA ARG A 420 -18.83 -22.86 1.77
C ARG A 420 -17.69 -23.89 1.83
N MET A 421 -17.43 -24.45 3.01
CA MET A 421 -16.52 -25.60 3.22
C MET A 421 -17.25 -26.96 3.08
N HIS A 422 -18.48 -26.97 2.57
CA HIS A 422 -19.34 -28.13 2.32
C HIS A 422 -19.76 -28.92 3.58
N PHE A 423 -19.74 -28.29 4.77
CA PHE A 423 -20.35 -28.88 5.94
C PHE A 423 -21.88 -28.84 5.85
N ALA A 424 -22.55 -29.90 6.38
CA ALA A 424 -24.00 -30.02 6.33
C ALA A 424 -24.68 -28.85 7.07
N PRO A 425 -25.71 -28.18 6.47
CA PRO A 425 -26.28 -26.94 6.98
C PRO A 425 -26.71 -26.99 8.44
N GLU A 426 -27.21 -28.14 8.93
CA GLU A 426 -27.78 -28.31 10.26
C GLU A 426 -26.72 -28.18 11.36
N ARG A 427 -25.47 -28.59 11.08
CA ARG A 427 -24.35 -28.62 12.06
C ARG A 427 -23.09 -27.99 11.49
N ALA A 428 -23.20 -27.19 10.43
CA ALA A 428 -22.08 -26.69 9.67
C ALA A 428 -21.03 -25.98 10.55
N THR A 429 -21.45 -25.10 11.45
CA THR A 429 -20.53 -24.33 12.31
C THR A 429 -19.83 -25.21 13.33
N GLU A 430 -20.56 -26.13 13.95
CA GLU A 430 -19.99 -27.06 14.96
C GLU A 430 -18.93 -27.98 14.36
N GLU A 431 -19.25 -28.62 13.23
CA GLU A 431 -18.35 -29.52 12.51
C GLU A 431 -17.13 -28.79 11.91
N PHE A 432 -17.32 -27.58 11.42
CA PHE A 432 -16.23 -26.71 10.99
C PHE A 432 -15.29 -26.37 12.14
N ASP A 433 -15.84 -25.97 13.30
CA ASP A 433 -15.04 -25.60 14.47
C ASP A 433 -14.31 -26.77 15.08
N GLU A 434 -14.92 -27.95 15.09
CA GLU A 434 -14.27 -29.20 15.53
C GLU A 434 -13.12 -29.58 14.59
N SER A 435 -13.36 -29.50 13.26
CA SER A 435 -12.33 -29.76 12.25
C SER A 435 -11.17 -28.76 12.37
N LEU A 436 -11.47 -27.47 12.53
CA LEU A 436 -10.45 -26.45 12.73
C LEU A 436 -9.61 -26.71 13.97
N ARG A 437 -10.23 -27.01 15.12
CA ARG A 437 -9.52 -27.32 16.36
C ARG A 437 -8.66 -28.60 16.23
N ARG A 438 -9.18 -29.65 15.59
CA ARG A 438 -8.45 -30.90 15.35
C ARG A 438 -7.19 -30.68 14.53
N HIS A 439 -7.29 -29.96 13.39
CA HIS A 439 -6.17 -29.71 12.50
C HIS A 439 -5.13 -28.80 13.14
N THR A 440 -5.54 -27.73 13.78
CA THR A 440 -4.62 -26.79 14.45
C THR A 440 -3.90 -27.44 15.64
N ALA A 441 -4.59 -28.29 16.41
CA ALA A 441 -3.96 -29.04 17.48
C ALA A 441 -2.91 -30.06 16.97
N ALA A 442 -3.17 -30.73 15.85
CA ALA A 442 -2.21 -31.64 15.23
C ALA A 442 -0.93 -30.90 14.78
N VAL A 443 -1.11 -29.77 14.11
CA VAL A 443 0.03 -28.92 13.68
C VAL A 443 0.84 -28.42 14.88
N SER A 444 0.17 -27.91 15.92
CA SER A 444 0.85 -27.42 17.13
C SER A 444 1.66 -28.51 17.84
N ARG A 445 1.15 -29.75 17.91
CA ARG A 445 1.91 -30.87 18.46
C ARG A 445 3.16 -31.19 17.63
N ALA A 446 3.01 -31.29 16.31
CA ALA A 446 4.15 -31.55 15.43
C ALA A 446 5.19 -30.42 15.48
N PHE A 447 4.75 -29.18 15.57
CA PHE A 447 5.63 -28.04 15.71
C PHE A 447 6.41 -28.08 17.03
N ALA A 448 5.72 -28.35 18.15
CA ALA A 448 6.38 -28.50 19.45
C ALA A 448 7.41 -29.63 19.41
N ARG A 449 7.05 -30.81 18.87
CA ARG A 449 7.99 -31.96 18.75
C ARG A 449 9.24 -31.59 17.95
N VAL A 450 9.11 -30.85 16.84
CA VAL A 450 10.26 -30.52 16.00
C VAL A 450 11.14 -29.45 16.65
N PHE A 451 10.54 -28.47 17.34
CA PHE A 451 11.24 -27.29 17.83
C PHE A 451 11.53 -27.28 19.36
N ASP A 452 10.83 -28.09 20.19
CA ASP A 452 11.00 -28.10 21.66
C ASP A 452 11.88 -29.26 22.16
N VAL A 453 12.39 -30.12 21.29
CA VAL A 453 13.38 -31.15 21.64
C VAL A 453 14.74 -30.50 21.85
N GLU A 454 14.95 -29.90 23.03
CA GLU A 454 16.30 -29.59 23.54
C GLU A 454 16.23 -28.92 24.92
N ASP A 455 16.24 -29.76 26.00
CA ASP A 455 16.82 -29.31 27.27
C ASP A 455 17.79 -30.35 27.87
N GLU A 456 18.11 -31.42 27.14
CA GLU A 456 19.00 -32.49 27.70
C GLU A 456 20.44 -32.50 27.17
N SER A 457 20.85 -31.58 26.24
CA SER A 457 22.22 -31.65 25.70
C SER A 457 23.08 -30.36 25.82
N VAL A 458 22.65 -29.33 26.56
CA VAL A 458 23.45 -28.10 26.75
C VAL A 458 23.86 -27.91 28.21
N ALA A 459 24.50 -28.91 28.78
CA ALA A 459 25.28 -28.77 30.02
C ALA A 459 26.80 -28.75 29.75
N VAL A 460 27.28 -28.25 28.64
CA VAL A 460 28.71 -27.89 28.45
C VAL A 460 28.83 -26.75 27.42
N GLY A 461 29.19 -25.53 27.86
CA GLY A 461 29.64 -24.50 26.95
C GLY A 461 29.17 -23.07 27.17
N ASN A 462 29.35 -22.57 28.39
CA ASN A 462 29.33 -21.12 28.63
C ASN A 462 30.65 -20.51 28.11
N ALA A 463 30.59 -19.96 26.91
CA ALA A 463 31.49 -18.88 26.46
C ALA A 463 31.15 -18.59 24.97
N VAL A 464 30.40 -17.57 24.71
CA VAL A 464 30.47 -16.56 23.64
C VAL A 464 29.09 -15.85 23.59
N ARG A 465 28.95 -14.87 24.44
CA ARG A 465 27.89 -13.86 24.35
C ARG A 465 28.57 -12.55 24.01
N VAL A 466 28.74 -12.24 22.77
CA VAL A 466 28.81 -10.86 22.22
C VAL A 466 28.75 -11.00 20.71
N GLY A 467 27.61 -10.63 20.08
CA GLY A 467 27.48 -10.61 18.62
C GLY A 467 26.03 -10.70 18.08
N ALA A 468 25.10 -11.21 18.87
CA ALA A 468 23.76 -11.57 18.37
C ALA A 468 22.71 -10.42 18.42
N ALA A 469 23.09 -9.24 18.90
CA ALA A 469 22.10 -8.16 19.13
C ALA A 469 21.83 -7.26 17.91
N SER A 470 22.73 -7.20 16.91
CA SER A 470 22.56 -6.36 15.73
C SER A 470 21.71 -7.00 14.63
N ASP A 471 21.81 -8.32 14.47
CA ASP A 471 21.12 -9.04 13.38
C ASP A 471 19.63 -9.24 13.65
N ALA A 472 19.26 -9.23 14.94
CA ALA A 472 17.88 -9.39 15.38
C ALA A 472 16.95 -8.22 14.98
N ARG A 473 17.51 -7.02 14.74
CA ARG A 473 16.73 -5.80 14.44
C ARG A 473 16.33 -5.67 12.97
N GLN A 474 17.10 -6.22 12.06
CA GLN A 474 16.82 -6.11 10.61
C GLN A 474 15.78 -7.12 10.12
N ALA A 475 15.77 -8.33 10.66
CA ALA A 475 14.79 -9.35 10.32
C ALA A 475 13.37 -9.04 10.84
N ALA A 476 13.26 -8.34 11.98
CA ALA A 476 11.97 -7.90 12.52
C ALA A 476 11.23 -6.92 11.60
N ASN A 477 11.97 -6.05 10.89
CA ASN A 477 11.37 -5.05 10.01
C ASN A 477 10.79 -5.62 8.70
N VAL A 478 11.20 -6.81 8.26
CA VAL A 478 10.73 -7.43 7.01
C VAL A 478 9.43 -8.20 7.20
N VAL A 479 9.25 -8.83 8.36
CA VAL A 479 8.10 -9.70 8.63
C VAL A 479 6.84 -8.92 9.05
N VAL A 480 7.02 -7.76 9.72
CA VAL A 480 5.91 -6.88 10.14
C VAL A 480 5.19 -6.23 8.97
N THR A 481 5.83 -6.15 7.81
CA THR A 481 5.33 -5.38 6.66
C THR A 481 4.40 -6.16 5.72
N GLU A 482 4.19 -7.46 5.87
CA GLU A 482 3.23 -8.19 5.04
C GLU A 482 1.77 -7.75 5.24
N SER A 483 1.39 -7.29 6.43
CA SER A 483 0.04 -6.73 6.70
C SER A 483 -0.04 -5.20 6.53
N GLN A 484 1.08 -4.48 6.60
CA GLN A 484 1.09 -3.01 6.51
C GLN A 484 1.45 -2.48 5.12
N ALA A 485 1.93 -3.30 4.21
CA ALA A 485 2.48 -2.89 2.92
C ALA A 485 1.44 -2.63 1.83
N ALA A 486 0.22 -3.08 1.98
CA ALA A 486 -0.87 -2.69 1.05
C ALA A 486 -1.14 -1.17 1.08
N VAL A 487 -0.67 -0.46 2.12
CA VAL A 487 -0.87 0.98 2.33
C VAL A 487 0.41 1.79 2.09
N LYS A 488 1.61 1.17 2.00
CA LYS A 488 2.89 1.90 1.92
C LYS A 488 3.58 1.92 0.55
N ALA A 489 2.97 1.38 -0.50
CA ALA A 489 3.60 1.23 -1.82
C ALA A 489 3.74 2.52 -2.65
N GLN A 490 3.58 3.71 -2.07
CA GLN A 490 3.76 4.98 -2.76
C GLN A 490 4.60 5.99 -1.99
N THR A 491 5.70 5.58 -1.41
CA THR A 491 6.76 6.53 -1.12
C THR A 491 7.78 6.41 -2.23
N HIS A 492 7.62 7.18 -3.31
CA HIS A 492 8.76 7.60 -4.08
C HIS A 492 9.71 8.32 -3.11
N THR A 493 10.76 7.66 -2.67
CA THR A 493 11.99 8.37 -2.37
C THR A 493 12.53 8.79 -3.72
N PRO A 494 12.60 10.09 -4.04
CA PRO A 494 13.23 10.53 -5.27
C PRO A 494 14.67 10.01 -5.24
N SER A 495 15.06 9.22 -6.25
CA SER A 495 16.48 8.92 -6.48
C SER A 495 17.11 10.20 -6.99
N TRP A 496 17.77 10.93 -6.13
CA TRP A 496 18.50 12.15 -6.42
C TRP A 496 19.78 11.84 -7.22
N THR A 497 19.64 11.30 -8.43
CA THR A 497 20.75 11.21 -9.38
C THR A 497 20.67 12.40 -10.31
N GLU A 498 21.63 13.29 -10.16
CA GLU A 498 21.78 14.44 -11.07
C GLU A 498 22.10 13.96 -12.50
N PRO A 499 21.32 14.36 -13.55
CA PRO A 499 21.71 14.15 -14.94
C PRO A 499 22.97 14.99 -15.26
N GLY A 500 23.87 14.48 -16.11
CA GLY A 500 25.11 15.15 -16.50
C GLY A 500 24.92 16.47 -17.26
N PRO A 501 25.94 17.32 -17.33
CA PRO A 501 25.86 18.70 -17.86
C PRO A 501 25.52 18.83 -19.34
N ALA A 502 25.67 17.80 -20.15
CA ALA A 502 25.50 17.86 -21.63
C ALA A 502 24.06 17.69 -22.13
N ALA A 503 23.11 17.27 -21.31
CA ALA A 503 21.70 17.07 -21.71
C ALA A 503 20.82 18.32 -21.52
N GLU A 504 21.34 19.38 -20.91
CA GLU A 504 20.53 20.52 -20.47
C GLU A 504 20.19 21.49 -21.62
N ASP A 505 21.05 21.65 -22.62
CA ASP A 505 20.87 22.67 -23.67
C ASP A 505 19.93 22.23 -24.79
N LEU A 506 19.88 20.95 -25.13
CA LEU A 506 19.07 20.45 -26.25
C LEU A 506 17.55 20.38 -25.97
N ASN A 507 17.15 20.30 -24.68
CA ASN A 507 15.74 20.15 -24.29
C ASN A 507 15.02 21.49 -24.03
N VAL A 508 15.73 22.56 -23.72
CA VAL A 508 15.10 23.85 -23.35
C VAL A 508 14.57 24.58 -24.57
N SER A 509 15.31 24.58 -25.70
CA SER A 509 14.89 25.25 -26.95
C SER A 509 13.66 24.54 -27.56
N ALA A 510 13.61 23.20 -27.53
CA ALA A 510 12.43 22.45 -27.96
C ALA A 510 11.19 22.73 -27.09
N ALA A 511 11.38 22.86 -25.77
CA ALA A 511 10.30 23.22 -24.84
C ALA A 511 9.85 24.68 -25.08
N ALA A 512 10.76 25.60 -25.34
CA ALA A 512 10.45 26.97 -25.64
C ALA A 512 9.58 27.11 -26.90
N ALA A 513 9.88 26.36 -27.95
CA ALA A 513 9.05 26.26 -29.15
C ALA A 513 7.63 25.72 -28.86
N ALA A 514 7.53 24.68 -28.02
CA ALA A 514 6.23 24.13 -27.61
C ALA A 514 5.39 25.10 -26.78
N PHE A 515 6.01 25.83 -25.86
CA PHE A 515 5.35 26.88 -25.10
C PHE A 515 4.93 28.06 -25.94
N ALA A 516 5.78 28.55 -26.87
CA ALA A 516 5.47 29.65 -27.76
C ALA A 516 4.22 29.40 -28.61
N GLN A 517 3.99 28.15 -29.05
CA GLN A 517 2.81 27.75 -29.81
C GLN A 517 1.50 27.84 -29.00
N ARG A 518 1.58 27.91 -27.68
CA ARG A 518 0.43 27.88 -26.76
C ARG A 518 0.28 29.16 -25.94
N LEU A 519 1.21 30.08 -26.02
CA LEU A 519 1.08 31.38 -25.34
C LEU A 519 -0.06 32.20 -25.95
N ALA A 520 -0.98 32.65 -25.09
CA ALA A 520 -2.03 33.58 -25.47
C ALA A 520 -1.41 34.92 -25.84
N ARG A 521 -2.03 35.63 -26.76
CA ARG A 521 -1.57 36.97 -27.20
C ARG A 521 -1.79 37.97 -26.07
N ASP A 522 -0.69 38.45 -25.48
CA ASP A 522 -0.66 39.62 -24.62
C ASP A 522 -0.12 40.79 -25.46
N GLY A 523 -0.93 41.32 -26.39
CA GLY A 523 -0.52 42.33 -27.32
C GLY A 523 -0.55 41.92 -28.80
N ASP A 524 0.10 42.70 -29.69
CA ASP A 524 -0.01 42.54 -31.17
C ASP A 524 0.71 41.29 -31.73
N GLU A 525 1.76 40.77 -31.06
CA GLU A 525 2.46 39.54 -31.50
C GLU A 525 2.76 38.59 -30.34
N PRO A 526 2.53 37.27 -30.49
CA PRO A 526 2.93 36.27 -29.47
C PRO A 526 4.46 36.18 -29.41
N PRO A 527 5.07 35.97 -28.21
CA PRO A 527 6.52 35.88 -28.09
C PRO A 527 7.05 34.69 -28.89
N GLY A 528 8.12 34.92 -29.67
CA GLY A 528 8.81 33.84 -30.40
C GLY A 528 9.51 32.84 -29.49
N ALA A 529 9.94 31.72 -30.06
CA ALA A 529 10.60 30.64 -29.30
C ALA A 529 11.88 31.13 -28.57
N GLU A 530 12.67 32.04 -29.18
CA GLU A 530 13.87 32.61 -28.57
C GLU A 530 13.53 33.48 -27.33
N GLU A 531 12.48 34.26 -27.42
CA GLU A 531 11.99 35.10 -26.33
C GLU A 531 11.50 34.21 -25.17
N VAL A 532 10.76 33.13 -25.48
CA VAL A 532 10.30 32.15 -24.49
C VAL A 532 11.49 31.44 -23.83
N GLU A 533 12.51 31.05 -24.61
CA GLU A 533 13.73 30.46 -24.05
C GLU A 533 14.43 31.40 -23.08
N ARG A 534 14.52 32.71 -23.43
CA ARG A 534 15.07 33.72 -22.54
C ARG A 534 14.29 33.81 -21.24
N ILE A 535 12.94 33.83 -21.30
CA ILE A 535 12.07 33.79 -20.11
C ILE A 535 12.33 32.56 -19.23
N LEU A 536 12.41 31.37 -19.85
CA LEU A 536 12.69 30.14 -19.12
C LEU A 536 14.02 30.19 -18.36
N ARG A 537 15.09 30.69 -19.01
CA ARG A 537 16.42 30.79 -18.41
C ARG A 537 16.50 31.87 -17.33
N GLU A 538 15.87 33.03 -17.53
CA GLU A 538 15.81 34.11 -16.55
C GLU A 538 15.04 33.71 -15.28
N GLU A 539 13.84 33.16 -15.44
CA GLU A 539 13.04 32.73 -14.31
C GLU A 539 13.65 31.52 -13.57
N ALA A 540 14.29 30.62 -14.31
CA ALA A 540 15.04 29.54 -13.68
C ALA A 540 16.22 30.02 -12.85
N ALA A 541 16.93 31.07 -13.31
CA ALA A 541 18.02 31.69 -12.55
C ALA A 541 17.54 32.34 -11.24
N ARG A 542 16.29 32.80 -11.20
CA ARG A 542 15.65 33.40 -10.01
C ARG A 542 14.98 32.37 -9.12
N SER A 543 14.78 31.12 -9.59
CA SER A 543 14.09 30.08 -8.87
C SER A 543 14.96 29.48 -7.75
N LEU A 544 14.35 28.75 -6.84
CA LEU A 544 15.02 28.08 -5.72
C LEU A 544 16.15 27.13 -6.19
N ASN A 545 15.88 26.38 -7.27
CA ASN A 545 16.83 25.46 -7.88
C ASN A 545 16.77 25.56 -9.40
N ARG A 546 17.75 26.28 -9.98
CA ARG A 546 17.86 26.58 -11.42
C ARG A 546 17.79 25.33 -12.28
N ARG A 547 18.55 24.29 -11.90
CA ARG A 547 18.65 23.06 -12.68
C ARG A 547 17.31 22.33 -12.71
N ARG A 548 16.68 22.13 -11.54
CA ARG A 548 15.36 21.49 -11.42
C ARG A 548 14.30 22.26 -12.21
N ALA A 549 14.33 23.61 -12.15
CA ALA A 549 13.45 24.46 -12.92
C ALA A 549 13.54 24.19 -14.44
N LEU A 550 14.75 24.17 -14.99
CA LEU A 550 14.96 23.95 -16.43
C LEU A 550 14.57 22.53 -16.85
N VAL A 551 15.00 21.50 -16.11
CA VAL A 551 14.71 20.10 -16.43
C VAL A 551 13.21 19.80 -16.39
N LEU A 552 12.52 20.23 -15.35
CA LEU A 552 11.07 19.99 -15.23
C LEU A 552 10.28 20.84 -16.22
N SER A 553 10.63 22.10 -16.45
CA SER A 553 9.98 22.92 -17.47
C SER A 553 10.17 22.32 -18.86
N ALA A 554 11.36 21.80 -19.19
CA ALA A 554 11.61 21.09 -20.43
C ALA A 554 10.73 19.84 -20.57
N ARG A 555 10.56 19.07 -19.51
CA ARG A 555 9.66 17.90 -19.48
C ARG A 555 8.19 18.27 -19.65
N VAL A 556 7.74 19.35 -19.03
CA VAL A 556 6.38 19.89 -19.23
C VAL A 556 6.18 20.35 -20.67
N GLY A 557 7.14 21.09 -21.26
CA GLY A 557 7.11 21.50 -22.67
C GLY A 557 7.06 20.30 -23.64
N ALA A 558 7.87 19.27 -23.40
CA ALA A 558 7.85 18.03 -24.18
C ALA A 558 6.51 17.26 -24.05
N SER A 559 5.85 17.33 -22.90
CA SER A 559 4.51 16.75 -22.70
C SER A 559 3.44 17.58 -23.42
N LEU A 560 3.54 18.92 -23.35
CA LEU A 560 2.65 19.85 -24.02
C LEU A 560 2.68 19.69 -25.54
N ALA A 561 3.86 19.50 -26.13
CA ALA A 561 4.03 19.26 -27.57
C ALA A 561 3.29 18.02 -28.10
N LYS A 562 3.00 17.04 -27.22
CA LYS A 562 2.25 15.82 -27.56
C LYS A 562 0.74 15.96 -27.47
N THR A 563 0.25 17.09 -26.93
CA THR A 563 -1.18 17.36 -26.76
C THR A 563 -1.70 18.21 -27.92
N THR A 564 -2.68 17.69 -28.67
CA THR A 564 -3.27 18.36 -29.83
C THR A 564 -4.33 19.41 -29.47
N ALA A 565 -4.92 19.36 -28.28
CA ALA A 565 -5.95 20.29 -27.81
C ALA A 565 -5.58 20.87 -26.43
N GLY A 566 -5.77 22.17 -26.23
CA GLY A 566 -5.60 22.87 -24.95
C GLY A 566 -5.79 24.38 -25.11
N GLU A 567 -6.33 25.01 -24.07
CA GLU A 567 -6.41 26.47 -23.98
C GLU A 567 -5.02 27.09 -23.94
N GLY A 568 -4.89 28.31 -24.54
CA GLY A 568 -3.69 29.12 -24.41
C GLY A 568 -3.48 29.57 -22.96
N PHE A 569 -2.25 29.89 -22.58
CA PHE A 569 -1.91 30.44 -21.26
C PHE A 569 -1.04 31.67 -21.36
N SER A 570 -1.04 32.50 -20.31
CA SER A 570 -0.32 33.74 -20.27
C SER A 570 1.18 33.58 -19.98
N THR A 571 1.98 34.60 -20.32
CA THR A 571 3.40 34.70 -19.94
C THR A 571 3.56 34.63 -18.41
N THR A 572 2.61 35.18 -17.66
CA THR A 572 2.58 35.06 -16.18
C THR A 572 2.48 33.62 -15.72
N ALA A 573 1.64 32.79 -16.38
CA ALA A 573 1.54 31.37 -16.07
C ALA A 573 2.83 30.61 -16.41
N LEU A 574 3.50 30.94 -17.50
CA LEU A 574 4.81 30.38 -17.86
C LEU A 574 5.87 30.68 -16.79
N ARG A 575 5.98 31.95 -16.36
CA ARG A 575 6.91 32.36 -15.29
C ARG A 575 6.60 31.64 -13.98
N GLY A 576 5.32 31.54 -13.62
CA GLY A 576 4.85 30.81 -12.45
C GLY A 576 5.19 29.31 -12.52
N LEU A 577 5.00 28.67 -13.69
CA LEU A 577 5.38 27.29 -13.94
C LEU A 577 6.88 27.06 -13.68
N VAL A 578 7.76 27.91 -14.22
CA VAL A 578 9.22 27.76 -14.02
C VAL A 578 9.60 27.88 -12.54
N ARG A 579 9.01 28.84 -11.82
CA ARG A 579 9.22 29.01 -10.37
C ARG A 579 8.74 27.80 -9.60
N LEU A 580 7.55 27.29 -9.91
CA LEU A 580 6.98 26.11 -9.26
C LEU A 580 7.81 24.85 -9.53
N CYS A 581 8.26 24.64 -10.76
CA CYS A 581 9.19 23.56 -11.11
C CYS A 581 10.53 23.70 -10.36
N GLY A 582 11.03 24.91 -10.17
CA GLY A 582 12.24 25.17 -9.38
C GLY A 582 12.05 24.94 -7.88
N ALA A 583 10.86 25.17 -7.38
CA ALA A 583 10.52 25.01 -5.96
C ALA A 583 10.13 23.56 -5.58
N SER A 584 9.53 22.79 -6.50
CA SER A 584 8.91 21.49 -6.18
C SER A 584 9.03 20.49 -7.31
N GLU A 585 9.64 19.36 -7.03
CA GLU A 585 9.64 18.19 -7.92
C GLU A 585 8.24 17.59 -8.03
N PHE A 586 7.53 17.51 -6.91
CA PHE A 586 6.16 16.98 -6.83
C PHE A 586 5.20 17.70 -7.78
N PHE A 587 5.20 19.05 -7.78
CA PHE A 587 4.34 19.82 -8.68
C PHE A 587 4.83 19.79 -10.12
N GLY A 588 6.13 19.75 -10.37
CA GLY A 588 6.68 19.57 -11.69
C GLY A 588 6.25 18.27 -12.37
N GLU A 589 6.17 17.17 -11.62
CA GLU A 589 5.65 15.89 -12.10
C GLU A 589 4.13 15.95 -12.40
N ILE A 590 3.34 16.63 -11.55
CA ILE A 590 1.91 16.85 -11.81
C ILE A 590 1.72 17.61 -13.12
N LEU A 591 2.44 18.73 -13.32
CA LEU A 591 2.34 19.53 -14.53
C LEU A 591 2.86 18.79 -15.77
N THR A 592 3.89 17.96 -15.63
CA THR A 592 4.37 17.07 -16.71
C THR A 592 3.28 16.07 -17.12
N SER A 593 2.55 15.52 -16.17
CA SER A 593 1.48 14.55 -16.42
C SER A 593 0.19 15.22 -16.95
N SER A 594 -0.04 16.47 -16.60
CA SER A 594 -1.26 17.23 -16.90
C SER A 594 -0.93 18.68 -17.29
N PRO A 595 -0.39 18.94 -18.49
CA PRO A 595 -0.02 20.30 -18.93
C PRO A 595 -1.20 21.27 -19.02
N ALA A 596 -2.43 20.78 -19.11
CA ALA A 596 -3.65 21.59 -19.09
C ALA A 596 -3.82 22.39 -17.78
N LEU A 597 -3.07 22.09 -16.72
CA LEU A 597 -3.06 22.82 -15.45
C LEU A 597 -2.13 24.03 -15.43
N ILE A 598 -1.38 24.32 -16.50
CA ILE A 598 -0.48 25.47 -16.58
C ILE A 598 -1.19 26.80 -16.27
N PRO A 599 -2.41 27.09 -16.78
CA PRO A 599 -3.13 28.33 -16.44
C PRO A 599 -3.37 28.52 -14.94
N SER A 600 -3.62 27.44 -14.20
CA SER A 600 -3.89 27.46 -12.76
C SER A 600 -2.74 28.01 -11.92
N VAL A 601 -1.50 27.91 -12.43
CA VAL A 601 -0.31 28.42 -11.76
C VAL A 601 -0.31 29.95 -11.63
N ALA A 602 -1.06 30.66 -12.49
CA ALA A 602 -1.17 32.13 -12.45
C ALA A 602 -2.33 32.64 -11.57
N THR A 603 -3.16 31.77 -10.98
CA THR A 603 -4.30 32.18 -10.15
C THR A 603 -3.84 33.07 -8.99
N PRO A 604 -4.37 34.30 -8.82
CA PRO A 604 -3.94 35.22 -7.77
C PRO A 604 -4.21 34.68 -6.36
N ALA A 605 -3.35 35.01 -5.38
CA ALA A 605 -3.47 34.54 -3.99
C ALA A 605 -4.84 34.91 -3.36
N ALA A 606 -5.35 36.11 -3.60
CA ALA A 606 -6.66 36.52 -3.10
C ALA A 606 -7.81 35.64 -3.61
N VAL A 607 -7.71 35.18 -4.87
CA VAL A 607 -8.68 34.23 -5.44
C VAL A 607 -8.55 32.86 -4.78
N VAL A 608 -7.33 32.37 -4.58
CA VAL A 608 -7.08 31.06 -3.94
C VAL A 608 -7.59 31.05 -2.49
N LEU A 609 -7.32 32.12 -1.75
CA LEU A 609 -7.81 32.28 -0.36
C LEU A 609 -9.33 32.39 -0.25
N GLY A 610 -9.99 32.96 -1.26
CA GLY A 610 -11.46 33.10 -1.29
C GLY A 610 -12.22 31.93 -1.91
N ARG A 611 -11.55 30.83 -2.31
CA ARG A 611 -12.18 29.68 -2.97
C ARG A 611 -13.15 28.92 -2.10
N ASP A 612 -14.40 28.74 -2.55
CA ASP A 612 -15.28 27.71 -2.02
C ASP A 612 -14.94 26.38 -2.68
N GLN A 613 -13.99 25.68 -2.09
CA GLN A 613 -13.48 24.40 -2.61
C GLN A 613 -14.57 23.32 -2.66
N ARG A 614 -15.52 23.34 -1.69
CA ARG A 614 -16.61 22.38 -1.64
C ARG A 614 -17.58 22.59 -2.81
N ALA A 615 -17.94 23.84 -3.08
CA ALA A 615 -18.81 24.17 -4.21
C ALA A 615 -18.17 23.79 -5.55
N LEU A 616 -16.87 24.05 -5.73
CA LEU A 616 -16.14 23.70 -6.95
C LEU A 616 -16.05 22.19 -7.17
N LEU A 617 -15.68 21.42 -6.14
CA LEU A 617 -15.63 19.95 -6.24
C LEU A 617 -17.01 19.36 -6.49
N ARG A 618 -18.05 19.92 -5.87
CA ARG A 618 -19.42 19.47 -6.08
C ARG A 618 -19.89 19.77 -7.50
N ALA A 619 -19.68 20.97 -8.01
CA ALA A 619 -20.04 21.35 -9.37
C ALA A 619 -19.37 20.42 -10.41
N ALA A 620 -18.10 20.04 -10.18
CA ALA A 620 -17.38 19.12 -11.06
C ALA A 620 -18.07 17.73 -11.14
N VAL A 621 -18.57 17.19 -10.04
CA VAL A 621 -19.21 15.87 -10.02
C VAL A 621 -20.70 15.91 -10.43
N ASP A 622 -21.37 17.05 -10.28
CA ASP A 622 -22.80 17.18 -10.62
C ASP A 622 -23.07 17.06 -12.14
N GLY A 623 -22.09 17.33 -12.99
CA GLY A 623 -22.14 17.15 -14.45
C GLY A 623 -22.01 15.69 -14.91
N GLU A 624 -21.64 14.76 -14.03
CA GLU A 624 -21.31 13.39 -14.38
C GLU A 624 -22.46 12.41 -14.05
N ARG A 625 -22.65 11.43 -14.94
CA ARG A 625 -23.77 10.46 -14.78
C ARG A 625 -23.32 9.10 -14.25
N THR A 626 -22.04 8.80 -14.28
CA THR A 626 -21.49 7.51 -13.89
C THR A 626 -20.53 7.66 -12.71
N PHE A 627 -20.43 6.65 -11.86
CA PHE A 627 -19.49 6.64 -10.74
C PHE A 627 -18.05 6.90 -11.20
N ARG A 628 -17.64 6.27 -12.31
CA ARG A 628 -16.31 6.46 -12.90
C ARG A 628 -16.09 7.91 -13.37
N GLY A 629 -17.10 8.51 -13.99
CA GLY A 629 -17.07 9.92 -14.40
C GLY A 629 -16.93 10.85 -13.20
N GLU A 630 -17.78 10.67 -12.16
CA GLU A 630 -17.72 11.43 -10.92
C GLU A 630 -16.33 11.34 -10.26
N LEU A 631 -15.72 10.13 -10.24
CA LEU A 631 -14.36 9.94 -9.70
C LEU A 631 -13.29 10.69 -10.51
N ALA A 632 -13.38 10.66 -11.83
CA ALA A 632 -12.41 11.35 -12.70
C ALA A 632 -12.56 12.87 -12.57
N ALA A 633 -13.79 13.39 -12.58
CA ALA A 633 -14.08 14.81 -12.42
C ALA A 633 -13.62 15.35 -11.05
N LEU A 634 -13.90 14.59 -9.98
CA LEU A 634 -13.45 14.94 -8.63
C LEU A 634 -11.92 15.06 -8.56
N ARG A 635 -11.19 14.13 -9.19
CA ARG A 635 -9.72 14.14 -9.19
C ARG A 635 -9.15 15.32 -9.97
N ARG A 636 -9.68 15.57 -11.17
CA ARG A 636 -9.23 16.72 -11.97
C ARG A 636 -9.45 18.05 -11.24
N ALA A 637 -10.63 18.24 -10.64
CA ALA A 637 -10.94 19.44 -9.88
C ALA A 637 -10.06 19.56 -8.62
N TRP A 638 -9.82 18.46 -7.91
CA TRP A 638 -8.93 18.45 -6.76
C TRP A 638 -7.48 18.78 -7.15
N THR A 639 -6.95 18.19 -8.23
CA THR A 639 -5.59 18.45 -8.70
C THR A 639 -5.43 19.91 -9.12
N HIS A 640 -6.45 20.49 -9.77
CA HIS A 640 -6.49 21.91 -10.11
C HIS A 640 -6.31 22.78 -8.84
N LEU A 641 -7.12 22.56 -7.82
CA LEU A 641 -7.07 23.32 -6.56
C LEU A 641 -5.74 23.13 -5.81
N VAL A 642 -5.16 21.93 -5.82
CA VAL A 642 -3.85 21.66 -5.19
C VAL A 642 -2.73 22.40 -5.93
N VAL A 643 -2.79 22.49 -7.27
CA VAL A 643 -1.79 23.25 -8.06
C VAL A 643 -1.91 24.74 -7.81
N GLU A 644 -3.14 25.29 -7.69
CA GLU A 644 -3.34 26.71 -7.33
C GLU A 644 -2.71 27.04 -5.96
N ILE A 645 -2.99 26.20 -4.93
CA ILE A 645 -2.42 26.36 -3.59
C ILE A 645 -0.88 26.26 -3.65
N GLY A 646 -0.37 25.19 -4.28
CA GLY A 646 1.07 24.93 -4.36
C GLY A 646 1.85 26.02 -5.10
N ALA A 647 1.26 26.60 -6.12
CA ALA A 647 1.88 27.71 -6.88
C ALA A 647 2.05 28.98 -6.02
N ARG A 648 1.05 29.33 -5.22
CA ARG A 648 1.12 30.49 -4.30
C ARG A 648 2.03 30.23 -3.12
N ASP A 649 1.99 29.04 -2.59
CA ASP A 649 2.86 28.58 -1.49
C ASP A 649 4.36 28.57 -1.95
N ALA A 650 4.64 28.02 -3.11
CA ALA A 650 5.97 28.02 -3.70
C ALA A 650 6.50 29.45 -3.99
N ALA A 651 5.60 30.38 -4.35
CA ALA A 651 5.91 31.78 -4.57
C ALA A 651 6.15 32.55 -3.24
N GLY A 652 5.76 31.99 -2.10
CA GLY A 652 5.82 32.66 -0.78
C GLY A 652 4.67 33.62 -0.53
N ASP A 653 3.59 33.54 -1.30
CA ASP A 653 2.40 34.39 -1.20
C ASP A 653 1.44 33.91 -0.10
N LEU A 654 1.67 32.72 0.47
CA LEU A 654 0.92 32.13 1.57
C LEU A 654 1.81 31.94 2.80
N THR A 655 1.26 32.21 3.97
CA THR A 655 1.85 31.77 5.23
C THR A 655 1.63 30.26 5.42
N LEU A 656 2.43 29.63 6.28
CA LEU A 656 2.24 28.20 6.65
C LEU A 656 0.83 27.95 7.17
N GLN A 657 0.27 28.87 7.95
CA GLN A 657 -1.07 28.75 8.51
C GLN A 657 -2.15 28.80 7.42
N GLU A 658 -2.05 29.72 6.46
CA GLU A 658 -2.98 29.84 5.33
C GLU A 658 -2.90 28.60 4.42
N SER A 659 -1.69 28.15 4.08
CA SER A 659 -1.50 26.92 3.29
C SER A 659 -2.12 25.72 3.98
N ASN A 660 -1.89 25.52 5.29
CA ASN A 660 -2.50 24.41 6.05
C ASN A 660 -4.03 24.54 6.16
N ALA A 661 -4.57 25.75 6.31
CA ALA A 661 -6.01 25.99 6.36
C ALA A 661 -6.69 25.64 5.02
N LEU A 662 -6.11 26.08 3.90
CA LEU A 662 -6.60 25.76 2.56
C LEU A 662 -6.58 24.24 2.29
N GLN A 663 -5.49 23.57 2.65
CA GLN A 663 -5.37 22.12 2.46
C GLN A 663 -6.31 21.35 3.40
N THR A 664 -6.57 21.84 4.61
CA THR A 664 -7.55 21.24 5.52
C THR A 664 -8.98 21.41 5.01
N SER A 665 -9.30 22.60 4.50
CA SER A 665 -10.59 22.88 3.85
C SER A 665 -10.81 21.99 2.63
N LEU A 666 -9.78 21.84 1.78
CA LEU A 666 -9.82 20.95 0.61
C LEU A 666 -10.03 19.48 0.99
N ALA A 667 -9.39 19.04 2.06
CA ALA A 667 -9.57 17.68 2.58
C ALA A 667 -11.01 17.46 3.08
N ALA A 668 -11.56 18.37 3.88
CA ALA A 668 -12.93 18.31 4.35
C ALA A 668 -13.96 18.38 3.21
N ALA A 669 -13.73 19.25 2.23
CA ALA A 669 -14.53 19.34 1.00
C ALA A 669 -14.52 18.04 0.21
N SER A 670 -13.33 17.42 0.05
CA SER A 670 -13.16 16.14 -0.64
C SER A 670 -13.91 15.00 0.04
N ILE A 671 -13.88 14.93 1.38
CA ILE A 671 -14.64 13.93 2.14
C ILE A 671 -16.16 14.15 1.95
N ASN A 672 -16.64 15.39 2.04
CA ASN A 672 -18.06 15.70 1.84
C ASN A 672 -18.54 15.33 0.44
N VAL A 673 -17.79 15.69 -0.60
CA VAL A 673 -18.16 15.34 -1.99
C VAL A 673 -17.97 13.83 -2.23
N GLY A 674 -16.96 13.20 -1.63
CA GLY A 674 -16.78 11.74 -1.64
C GLY A 674 -17.97 11.01 -1.03
N LEU A 675 -18.53 11.50 0.09
CA LEU A 675 -19.77 10.97 0.70
C LEU A 675 -20.98 11.14 -0.23
N LEU A 676 -21.10 12.28 -0.92
CA LEU A 676 -22.16 12.49 -1.92
C LEU A 676 -22.06 11.49 -3.07
N VAL A 677 -20.88 11.29 -3.62
CA VAL A 677 -20.60 10.33 -4.70
C VAL A 677 -20.88 8.89 -4.22
N ALA A 678 -20.43 8.54 -3.01
CA ALA A 678 -20.70 7.23 -2.40
C ALA A 678 -22.20 6.98 -2.21
N ARG A 679 -22.95 7.97 -1.74
CA ARG A 679 -24.41 7.90 -1.58
C ARG A 679 -25.13 7.71 -2.92
N ARG A 680 -24.73 8.44 -3.97
CA ARG A 680 -25.27 8.29 -5.32
C ARG A 680 -25.03 6.88 -5.87
N GLU A 681 -23.80 6.39 -5.72
CA GLU A 681 -23.45 5.05 -6.19
C GLU A 681 -24.17 3.95 -5.39
N LEU A 682 -24.34 4.14 -4.08
CA LEU A 682 -25.13 3.23 -3.25
C LEU A 682 -26.58 3.14 -3.77
N ALA A 683 -27.19 4.31 -4.10
CA ALA A 683 -28.53 4.36 -4.67
C ALA A 683 -28.61 3.73 -6.07
N ARG A 684 -27.58 3.87 -6.90
CA ARG A 684 -27.51 3.22 -8.22
C ARG A 684 -27.44 1.69 -8.10
N ARG A 685 -26.70 1.17 -7.11
CA ARG A 685 -26.49 -0.28 -6.93
C ARG A 685 -27.65 -0.99 -6.24
N TYR A 686 -28.25 -0.34 -5.26
CA TYR A 686 -29.22 -0.98 -4.36
C TYR A 686 -30.63 -0.37 -4.46
N GLY A 687 -30.86 0.57 -5.38
CA GLY A 687 -32.12 1.24 -5.56
C GLY A 687 -32.35 2.41 -4.60
N ARG A 688 -33.60 2.90 -4.52
CA ARG A 688 -33.91 4.08 -3.70
C ARG A 688 -33.61 3.81 -2.22
N LEU A 689 -32.87 4.71 -1.59
CA LEU A 689 -32.59 4.64 -0.16
C LEU A 689 -33.88 4.84 0.64
N VAL A 690 -34.09 4.01 1.67
CA VAL A 690 -35.27 4.05 2.54
C VAL A 690 -35.28 5.32 3.38
N ALA A 691 -34.10 5.71 3.88
CA ALA A 691 -33.87 6.95 4.62
C ALA A 691 -32.60 7.64 4.14
N GLY A 692 -32.51 8.94 4.34
CA GLY A 692 -31.25 9.66 4.17
C GLY A 692 -30.20 9.13 5.15
N PRO A 693 -29.01 8.65 4.70
CA PRO A 693 -28.01 8.15 5.62
C PRO A 693 -27.49 9.27 6.52
N ARG A 694 -27.61 9.10 7.82
CA ARG A 694 -27.08 10.01 8.84
C ARG A 694 -25.73 9.47 9.32
N LEU A 695 -24.68 9.95 8.67
CA LEU A 695 -23.28 9.53 8.85
C LEU A 695 -22.41 10.77 9.03
N ALA A 696 -21.52 10.74 10.02
CA ALA A 696 -20.50 11.75 10.23
C ALA A 696 -19.10 11.15 10.09
N ALA A 697 -18.19 11.90 9.47
CA ALA A 697 -16.77 11.62 9.44
C ALA A 697 -16.08 12.47 10.53
N LEU A 698 -15.47 11.80 11.48
CA LEU A 698 -14.68 12.40 12.54
C LEU A 698 -13.21 12.32 12.16
N GLY A 699 -12.56 13.48 12.03
CA GLY A 699 -11.14 13.60 11.72
C GLY A 699 -10.28 13.49 12.95
N LEU A 700 -9.10 12.91 12.77
CA LEU A 700 -8.02 12.78 13.75
C LEU A 700 -6.74 13.39 13.17
N GLY A 701 -5.62 13.22 13.85
CA GLY A 701 -4.32 13.62 13.34
C GLY A 701 -4.23 15.10 12.94
N ARG A 702 -3.72 15.35 11.74
CA ARG A 702 -3.58 16.70 11.17
C ARG A 702 -4.91 17.30 10.74
N LEU A 703 -5.83 16.46 10.27
CA LEU A 703 -7.15 16.91 9.85
C LEU A 703 -7.94 17.54 10.98
N ALA A 704 -7.93 16.92 12.17
CA ALA A 704 -8.61 17.46 13.35
C ALA A 704 -8.01 18.78 13.83
N SER A 705 -6.70 18.96 13.71
CA SER A 705 -6.00 20.15 14.21
C SER A 705 -5.91 21.31 13.20
N GLY A 706 -6.49 21.17 12.00
CA GLY A 706 -6.37 22.22 10.96
C GLY A 706 -4.99 22.28 10.31
N GLY A 707 -4.15 21.27 10.51
CA GLY A 707 -2.74 21.23 10.07
C GLY A 707 -2.46 20.31 8.90
N MET A 708 -3.40 20.10 7.98
CA MET A 708 -3.18 19.34 6.76
C MET A 708 -2.07 19.95 5.92
N ASP A 709 -1.36 19.12 5.19
CA ASP A 709 -0.20 19.51 4.40
C ASP A 709 -0.05 18.57 3.19
N TYR A 710 0.81 18.91 2.22
CA TYR A 710 1.02 18.09 1.03
C TYR A 710 1.31 16.63 1.39
N GLY A 711 0.62 15.71 0.71
CA GLY A 711 0.77 14.26 0.95
C GLY A 711 0.37 13.76 2.34
N SER A 712 -0.43 14.54 3.10
CA SER A 712 -1.00 14.06 4.38
C SER A 712 -2.05 12.99 4.15
N ASP A 713 -2.10 12.00 5.07
CA ASP A 713 -3.16 11.00 5.14
C ASP A 713 -4.41 11.58 5.79
N LEU A 714 -5.57 11.03 5.50
CA LEU A 714 -6.82 11.30 6.21
C LEU A 714 -7.02 10.25 7.30
N ASP A 715 -6.76 10.62 8.54
CA ASP A 715 -7.07 9.80 9.72
C ASP A 715 -8.56 10.01 10.07
N LEU A 716 -9.41 8.99 9.88
CA LEU A 716 -10.87 9.10 10.01
C LEU A 716 -11.47 8.01 10.90
N VAL A 717 -12.53 8.39 11.62
CA VAL A 717 -13.50 7.49 12.22
C VAL A 717 -14.88 7.83 11.65
N LEU A 718 -15.61 6.83 11.15
CA LEU A 718 -16.94 6.99 10.59
C LEU A 718 -17.97 6.53 11.61
N VAL A 719 -18.93 7.39 11.95
CA VAL A 719 -20.00 7.08 12.90
C VAL A 719 -21.36 7.36 12.29
N TYR A 720 -22.31 6.45 12.54
CA TYR A 720 -23.68 6.59 12.08
C TYR A 720 -24.67 6.70 13.24
N ASP A 721 -25.81 7.26 12.92
CA ASP A 721 -26.93 7.37 13.84
C ASP A 721 -27.78 6.09 13.75
N GLU A 722 -27.81 5.34 14.83
CA GLU A 722 -28.59 4.11 14.96
C GLU A 722 -30.09 4.34 15.21
N GLU A 723 -30.48 5.57 15.55
CA GLU A 723 -31.90 5.93 15.75
C GLU A 723 -32.64 6.18 14.43
N VAL A 724 -31.89 6.46 13.36
CA VAL A 724 -32.45 6.61 12.01
C VAL A 724 -32.50 5.25 11.31
N PRO A 725 -33.58 4.89 10.61
CA PRO A 725 -33.68 3.60 9.91
C PRO A 725 -32.49 3.33 8.98
N SER A 726 -32.11 2.05 8.82
CA SER A 726 -31.04 1.66 7.89
C SER A 726 -31.33 2.22 6.48
N PRO A 727 -30.33 2.81 5.82
CA PRO A 727 -30.54 3.43 4.49
C PRO A 727 -30.89 2.40 3.40
N LEU A 728 -30.59 1.11 3.62
CA LEU A 728 -30.87 0.04 2.65
C LEU A 728 -31.85 -0.98 3.24
N LYS A 729 -32.93 -1.26 2.50
CA LYS A 729 -33.93 -2.24 2.89
C LYS A 729 -33.30 -3.64 2.99
N GLY A 730 -33.57 -4.34 4.11
CA GLY A 730 -33.10 -5.71 4.32
C GLY A 730 -31.65 -5.84 4.77
N LEU A 731 -30.95 -4.73 5.01
CA LEU A 731 -29.59 -4.73 5.57
C LEU A 731 -29.57 -4.09 6.96
N THR A 732 -28.71 -4.60 7.83
CA THR A 732 -28.44 -3.94 9.11
C THR A 732 -27.75 -2.59 8.89
N HIS A 733 -27.79 -1.70 9.88
CA HIS A 733 -27.06 -0.43 9.84
C HIS A 733 -25.58 -0.65 9.52
N GLU A 734 -24.92 -1.57 10.24
CA GLU A 734 -23.51 -1.88 10.05
C GLU A 734 -23.21 -2.29 8.61
N GLN A 735 -24.01 -3.18 8.02
CA GLN A 735 -23.83 -3.64 6.65
C GLN A 735 -24.04 -2.50 5.63
N ALA A 736 -25.07 -1.67 5.82
CA ALA A 736 -25.37 -0.58 4.91
C ALA A 736 -24.31 0.52 4.96
N TYR A 737 -23.89 0.93 6.16
CA TYR A 737 -22.88 1.96 6.33
C TYR A 737 -21.47 1.46 6.01
N ALA A 738 -21.12 0.19 6.24
CA ALA A 738 -19.86 -0.39 5.77
C ALA A 738 -19.70 -0.25 4.25
N ARG A 739 -20.74 -0.59 3.47
CA ARG A 739 -20.74 -0.41 2.01
C ARG A 739 -20.59 1.05 1.58
N MET A 740 -21.22 1.96 2.31
CA MET A 740 -21.08 3.39 2.03
C MET A 740 -19.66 3.88 2.31
N VAL A 741 -19.03 3.42 3.40
CA VAL A 741 -17.63 3.75 3.74
C VAL A 741 -16.66 3.15 2.72
N GLU A 742 -16.88 1.93 2.25
CA GLU A 742 -16.07 1.32 1.17
C GLU A 742 -16.09 2.18 -0.10
N LEU A 743 -17.27 2.66 -0.49
CA LEU A 743 -17.43 3.56 -1.64
C LEU A 743 -16.75 4.92 -1.41
N LEU A 744 -16.82 5.46 -0.20
CA LEU A 744 -16.10 6.68 0.18
C LEU A 744 -14.58 6.49 0.09
N VAL A 745 -14.06 5.42 0.69
CA VAL A 745 -12.61 5.11 0.63
C VAL A 745 -12.18 4.93 -0.82
N ASN A 746 -12.98 4.26 -1.64
CA ASN A 746 -12.72 4.14 -3.07
C ASN A 746 -12.71 5.51 -3.75
N ALA A 747 -13.67 6.38 -3.46
CA ALA A 747 -13.72 7.72 -4.04
C ALA A 747 -12.48 8.56 -3.72
N LEU A 748 -11.96 8.48 -2.49
CA LEU A 748 -10.84 9.29 -2.02
C LEU A 748 -9.47 8.70 -2.36
N SER A 749 -9.30 7.36 -2.26
CA SER A 749 -7.98 6.74 -2.29
C SER A 749 -7.69 5.86 -3.51
N SER A 750 -8.69 5.49 -4.34
CA SER A 750 -8.40 4.71 -5.54
C SER A 750 -7.58 5.52 -6.54
N LEU A 751 -6.52 4.91 -7.07
CA LEU A 751 -5.73 5.50 -8.14
C LEU A 751 -6.44 5.27 -9.48
N THR A 752 -6.67 6.36 -10.21
CA THR A 752 -7.19 6.32 -11.58
C THR A 752 -6.19 6.93 -12.53
N ARG A 753 -6.54 7.00 -13.82
CA ARG A 753 -5.75 7.73 -14.82
C ARG A 753 -5.50 9.19 -14.40
N ASP A 754 -6.43 9.80 -13.67
CA ASP A 754 -6.34 11.19 -13.19
C ASP A 754 -5.72 11.29 -11.77
N GLY A 755 -5.06 10.23 -11.27
CA GLY A 755 -4.42 10.20 -9.96
C GLY A 755 -5.33 9.69 -8.82
N SER A 756 -4.94 9.95 -7.57
CA SER A 756 -5.71 9.73 -6.34
C SER A 756 -5.74 11.01 -5.51
N LEU A 757 -6.80 11.22 -4.69
CA LEU A 757 -6.88 12.40 -3.83
C LEU A 757 -6.03 12.25 -2.56
N TYR A 758 -6.45 11.32 -1.69
CA TYR A 758 -5.86 11.10 -0.38
C TYR A 758 -5.73 9.63 -0.07
N ARG A 759 -4.81 9.30 0.80
CA ARG A 759 -4.83 8.01 1.50
C ARG A 759 -5.72 8.13 2.72
N VAL A 760 -6.65 7.19 2.87
CA VAL A 760 -7.58 7.13 4.01
C VAL A 760 -7.05 6.12 5.02
N ASP A 761 -6.90 6.55 6.27
CA ASP A 761 -6.50 5.70 7.39
C ASP A 761 -7.66 5.57 8.38
N LEU A 762 -8.20 4.37 8.49
CA LEU A 762 -9.29 4.05 9.41
C LEU A 762 -8.83 3.22 10.62
N ARG A 763 -7.51 3.10 10.86
CA ARG A 763 -6.96 2.22 11.92
C ARG A 763 -7.23 2.71 13.34
N LEU A 764 -7.56 3.99 13.50
CA LEU A 764 -7.90 4.58 14.79
C LEU A 764 -9.39 4.43 15.19
N ARG A 765 -10.18 3.67 14.40
CA ARG A 765 -11.55 3.32 14.80
C ARG A 765 -11.57 2.28 15.94
N PRO A 766 -12.69 2.12 16.68
CA PRO A 766 -12.83 1.08 17.68
C PRO A 766 -12.37 -0.29 17.20
N ASP A 767 -11.62 -1.00 18.02
CA ASP A 767 -10.99 -2.29 17.70
C ASP A 767 -10.04 -2.26 16.47
N GLY A 768 -9.58 -1.08 16.07
CA GLY A 768 -8.57 -0.88 15.04
C GLY A 768 -8.94 -1.49 13.70
N LYS A 769 -8.06 -2.27 13.10
CA LYS A 769 -8.29 -2.94 11.79
C LYS A 769 -9.40 -3.99 11.86
N ASN A 770 -9.67 -4.53 13.03
CA ASN A 770 -10.62 -5.62 13.25
C ASN A 770 -12.04 -5.12 13.52
N GLY A 771 -12.20 -3.82 13.86
CA GLY A 771 -13.49 -3.22 14.07
C GLY A 771 -14.25 -2.93 12.79
N PRO A 772 -15.58 -2.70 12.88
CA PRO A 772 -16.41 -2.35 11.74
C PRO A 772 -15.92 -1.06 11.07
N LEU A 773 -16.15 -0.90 9.76
CA LEU A 773 -15.72 0.30 9.00
C LEU A 773 -16.44 1.57 9.47
N ALA A 774 -17.66 1.43 9.97
CA ALA A 774 -18.42 2.48 10.65
C ALA A 774 -19.04 1.91 11.92
N SER A 775 -19.05 2.69 12.99
CA SER A 775 -19.63 2.31 14.29
C SER A 775 -20.90 3.11 14.55
N SER A 776 -21.84 2.56 15.35
CA SER A 776 -22.93 3.40 15.85
C SER A 776 -22.38 4.45 16.83
N SER A 777 -23.08 5.57 16.94
CA SER A 777 -22.67 6.67 17.84
C SER A 777 -22.55 6.22 19.30
N ARG A 778 -23.49 5.41 19.77
CA ARG A 778 -23.49 4.83 21.13
C ARG A 778 -22.28 3.90 21.33
N ALA A 779 -22.07 2.95 20.41
CA ALA A 779 -20.96 2.00 20.52
C ALA A 779 -19.59 2.70 20.51
N PHE A 780 -19.44 3.77 19.69
CA PHE A 780 -18.21 4.55 19.65
C PHE A 780 -17.93 5.28 20.98
N VAL A 781 -18.93 5.97 21.52
CA VAL A 781 -18.77 6.71 22.80
C VAL A 781 -18.55 5.75 23.96
N GLU A 782 -19.26 4.62 23.99
CA GLU A 782 -19.09 3.60 25.03
C GLU A 782 -17.71 2.92 24.95
N TYR A 783 -17.21 2.68 23.74
CA TYR A 783 -15.83 2.21 23.53
C TYR A 783 -14.82 3.19 24.15
N MET A 784 -14.93 4.49 23.88
CA MET A 784 -14.03 5.51 24.42
C MET A 784 -14.07 5.57 25.96
N ARG A 785 -15.23 5.29 26.55
CA ARG A 785 -15.42 5.32 28.02
C ARG A 785 -14.89 4.07 28.72
N GLN A 786 -15.13 2.88 28.15
CA GLN A 786 -14.95 1.60 28.87
C GLN A 786 -13.75 0.78 28.39
N ARG A 787 -13.35 0.91 27.14
CA ARG A 787 -12.40 -0.02 26.48
C ARG A 787 -11.17 0.65 25.92
N ALA A 788 -11.24 1.93 25.57
CA ALA A 788 -10.12 2.67 25.02
C ALA A 788 -9.00 2.83 26.06
N GLY A 789 -7.76 2.60 25.65
CA GLY A 789 -6.57 2.80 26.48
C GLY A 789 -5.95 4.18 26.27
N VAL A 790 -4.91 4.48 27.07
CA VAL A 790 -4.19 5.78 27.04
C VAL A 790 -3.74 6.16 25.63
N TRP A 791 -3.24 5.23 24.85
CA TRP A 791 -2.76 5.53 23.49
C TRP A 791 -3.89 5.98 22.55
N GLU A 792 -5.13 5.46 22.75
CA GLU A 792 -6.31 5.89 22.01
C GLU A 792 -6.78 7.26 22.48
N TRP A 793 -6.79 7.51 23.79
CA TRP A 793 -7.13 8.82 24.32
C TRP A 793 -6.19 9.91 23.79
N LEU A 794 -4.87 9.66 23.75
CA LEU A 794 -3.90 10.56 23.14
C LEU A 794 -4.17 10.85 21.66
N ALA A 795 -4.69 9.88 20.90
CA ALA A 795 -5.08 10.07 19.51
C ALA A 795 -6.41 10.83 19.35
N HIS A 796 -7.41 10.56 20.23
CA HIS A 796 -8.79 11.05 20.10
C HIS A 796 -9.06 12.37 20.87
N VAL A 797 -8.17 12.82 21.74
CA VAL A 797 -8.36 14.04 22.56
C VAL A 797 -8.71 15.28 21.72
N LYS A 798 -8.24 15.35 20.47
CA LYS A 798 -8.53 16.43 19.51
C LYS A 798 -9.53 16.07 18.41
N LEU A 799 -10.25 14.95 18.54
CA LEU A 799 -11.28 14.51 17.59
C LEU A 799 -12.17 15.67 17.13
N ARG A 800 -12.48 15.72 15.83
CA ARG A 800 -13.29 16.79 15.22
C ARG A 800 -14.24 16.22 14.17
N ALA A 801 -15.50 16.67 14.14
CA ALA A 801 -16.42 16.43 13.04
C ALA A 801 -16.00 17.27 11.81
N VAL A 802 -15.62 16.61 10.72
CA VAL A 802 -15.04 17.26 9.54
C VAL A 802 -15.93 17.17 8.30
N ALA A 803 -16.81 16.16 8.21
CA ALA A 803 -17.67 15.96 7.05
C ALA A 803 -18.90 15.11 7.40
N GLY A 804 -19.86 15.08 6.48
CA GLY A 804 -21.14 14.38 6.66
C GLY A 804 -22.17 15.24 7.37
N ASP A 805 -22.98 14.62 8.24
CA ASP A 805 -23.97 15.33 9.06
C ASP A 805 -23.25 16.09 10.18
N GLN A 806 -23.22 17.42 10.06
CA GLN A 806 -22.45 18.29 10.94
C GLN A 806 -23.04 18.41 12.35
N GLU A 807 -24.37 18.41 12.47
CA GLU A 807 -25.05 18.50 13.77
C GLU A 807 -24.83 17.22 14.57
N PHE A 808 -25.14 16.10 13.95
CA PHE A 808 -24.88 14.77 14.51
C PHE A 808 -23.39 14.56 14.84
N GLY A 809 -22.51 14.93 13.91
CA GLY A 809 -21.08 14.81 14.08
C GLY A 809 -20.54 15.58 15.30
N ARG A 810 -20.98 16.84 15.51
CA ARG A 810 -20.60 17.64 16.68
C ARG A 810 -21.13 17.05 17.99
N LEU A 811 -22.33 16.48 17.98
CA LEU A 811 -22.88 15.80 19.15
C LEU A 811 -22.03 14.59 19.53
N VAL A 812 -21.67 13.74 18.56
CA VAL A 812 -20.81 12.57 18.80
C VAL A 812 -19.41 12.99 19.22
N GLU A 813 -18.84 13.99 18.58
CA GLU A 813 -17.54 14.58 18.93
C GLU A 813 -17.51 15.03 20.40
N SER A 814 -18.51 15.80 20.82
CA SER A 814 -18.62 16.29 22.19
C SER A 814 -18.67 15.16 23.20
N ARG A 815 -19.52 14.16 22.97
CA ARG A 815 -19.70 12.99 23.84
C ARG A 815 -18.44 12.12 23.92
N ALA A 816 -17.80 11.88 22.77
CA ALA A 816 -16.59 11.06 22.72
C ALA A 816 -15.41 11.75 23.41
N ARG A 817 -15.23 13.07 23.22
CA ARG A 817 -14.19 13.83 23.90
C ARG A 817 -14.42 13.91 25.41
N ALA A 818 -15.67 14.04 25.85
CA ALA A 818 -16.01 13.97 27.28
C ALA A 818 -15.63 12.60 27.87
N ALA A 819 -15.95 11.51 27.17
CA ALA A 819 -15.56 10.15 27.59
C ALA A 819 -14.03 9.96 27.68
N VAL A 820 -13.26 10.55 26.75
CA VAL A 820 -11.79 10.53 26.79
C VAL A 820 -11.25 11.25 28.03
N HIS A 821 -11.77 12.44 28.36
CA HIS A 821 -11.34 13.18 29.52
C HIS A 821 -11.79 12.52 30.83
N GLU A 822 -12.98 11.92 30.87
CA GLU A 822 -13.48 11.12 31.98
C GLU A 822 -12.58 9.91 32.25
N GLY A 823 -12.22 9.17 31.24
CA GLY A 823 -11.30 8.03 31.35
C GLY A 823 -9.92 8.45 31.86
N ALA A 824 -9.38 9.55 31.33
CA ALA A 824 -8.09 10.09 31.76
C ALA A 824 -8.12 10.58 33.23
N ALA A 825 -9.20 11.27 33.65
CA ALA A 825 -9.36 11.76 35.01
C ALA A 825 -9.49 10.63 36.06
N ASN A 826 -9.98 9.45 35.64
CA ASN A 826 -10.07 8.26 36.51
C ASN A 826 -8.79 7.41 36.47
N THR A 827 -7.75 7.85 35.76
CA THR A 827 -6.47 7.14 35.66
C THR A 827 -5.41 7.85 36.48
N ASP A 828 -4.58 7.08 37.17
CA ASP A 828 -3.45 7.62 37.91
C ASP A 828 -2.49 8.40 36.99
N ALA A 829 -2.07 9.58 37.45
CA ALA A 829 -1.23 10.48 36.66
C ALA A 829 0.12 9.85 36.28
N ALA A 830 0.74 9.08 37.19
CA ALA A 830 2.00 8.38 36.91
C ALA A 830 1.81 7.27 35.87
N LEU A 831 0.68 6.53 35.92
CA LEU A 831 0.33 5.53 34.93
C LEU A 831 0.09 6.16 33.55
N LEU A 832 -0.63 7.30 33.50
CA LEU A 832 -0.86 8.05 32.25
C LEU A 832 0.47 8.48 31.61
N ALA A 833 1.38 9.03 32.41
CA ALA A 833 2.69 9.44 31.96
C ALA A 833 3.57 8.24 31.50
N ALA A 834 3.54 7.14 32.27
CA ALA A 834 4.28 5.92 31.93
C ALA A 834 3.81 5.30 30.60
N GLU A 835 2.50 5.18 30.38
CA GLU A 835 1.93 4.67 29.13
C GLU A 835 2.19 5.64 27.97
N THR A 836 2.16 6.96 28.19
CA THR A 836 2.56 7.96 27.18
C THR A 836 4.01 7.76 26.73
N ARG A 837 4.94 7.55 27.66
CA ARG A 837 6.35 7.24 27.35
C ARG A 837 6.48 5.94 26.58
N ARG A 838 5.80 4.88 27.03
CA ARG A 838 5.83 3.56 26.39
C ARG A 838 5.39 3.62 24.93
N VAL A 839 4.30 4.33 24.63
CA VAL A 839 3.80 4.52 23.26
C VAL A 839 4.81 5.32 22.43
N ARG A 840 5.38 6.40 23.00
CA ARG A 840 6.34 7.24 22.29
C ARG A 840 7.64 6.48 21.97
N GLU A 841 8.20 5.75 22.94
CA GLU A 841 9.39 4.94 22.75
C GLU A 841 9.18 3.83 21.72
N ARG A 842 8.00 3.21 21.70
CA ARG A 842 7.64 2.23 20.66
C ARG A 842 7.67 2.86 19.27
N LEU A 843 7.03 4.02 19.07
CA LEU A 843 7.03 4.73 17.79
C LEU A 843 8.43 5.18 17.37
N GLU A 844 9.28 5.58 18.32
CA GLU A 844 10.68 5.95 18.05
C GLU A 844 11.49 4.75 17.57
N ARG A 845 11.36 3.59 18.23
CA ARG A 845 12.04 2.34 17.84
C ARG A 845 11.56 1.79 16.49
N GLU A 846 10.25 1.86 16.22
CA GLU A 846 9.67 1.30 14.99
C GLU A 846 9.91 2.18 13.76
N ARG A 847 10.02 3.49 13.93
CA ARG A 847 10.03 4.46 12.81
C ARG A 847 11.22 5.42 12.81
N GLY A 848 11.96 5.52 13.91
CA GLY A 848 13.18 6.34 14.00
C GLY A 848 14.28 5.80 13.06
N ALA A 849 14.93 6.67 12.29
CA ALA A 849 16.04 6.28 11.43
C ALA A 849 17.36 6.26 12.22
N GLN A 850 18.14 5.20 12.11
CA GLN A 850 19.40 5.08 12.82
C GLN A 850 20.53 5.99 12.28
N ARG A 851 20.39 6.54 11.06
CA ARG A 851 21.44 7.33 10.38
C ARG A 851 20.98 8.65 9.77
N ALA A 852 19.71 9.01 9.87
CA ALA A 852 19.17 10.26 9.33
C ALA A 852 18.37 10.98 10.41
N THR A 853 18.39 12.32 10.43
CA THR A 853 17.57 13.13 11.34
C THR A 853 16.12 13.03 10.90
N ASP A 854 15.27 12.40 11.71
CA ASP A 854 13.81 12.36 11.48
C ASP A 854 13.14 13.42 12.35
N ILE A 855 12.61 14.46 11.71
CA ILE A 855 12.00 15.61 12.40
C ILE A 855 10.63 15.30 13.01
N LYS A 856 10.03 14.16 12.68
CA LYS A 856 8.75 13.71 13.24
C LYS A 856 8.93 12.64 14.31
N TYR A 857 9.61 11.55 13.98
CA TYR A 857 9.73 10.36 14.81
C TYR A 857 11.00 10.32 15.66
N GLY A 858 12.02 11.09 15.31
CA GLY A 858 13.29 11.15 16.05
C GLY A 858 13.11 11.75 17.45
N ALA A 859 14.11 11.54 18.33
CA ALA A 859 14.15 12.16 19.64
C ALA A 859 14.14 13.70 19.51
N GLY A 860 13.30 14.38 20.28
CA GLY A 860 13.08 15.83 20.16
C GLY A 860 12.30 16.25 18.92
N GLY A 861 11.71 15.32 18.18
CA GLY A 861 10.88 15.61 17.00
C GLY A 861 9.45 16.03 17.34
N MET A 862 8.64 16.28 16.30
CA MET A 862 7.26 16.76 16.47
C MET A 862 6.40 15.86 17.37
N LEU A 863 6.67 14.55 17.45
CA LEU A 863 5.92 13.65 18.32
C LEU A 863 6.23 13.85 19.81
N ASP A 864 7.45 14.25 20.18
CA ASP A 864 7.74 14.56 21.57
C ASP A 864 6.92 15.78 22.04
N VAL A 865 6.84 16.81 21.19
CA VAL A 865 5.98 17.98 21.46
C VAL A 865 4.50 17.57 21.55
N TYR A 866 4.04 16.73 20.63
CA TYR A 866 2.66 16.25 20.62
C TYR A 866 2.31 15.47 21.89
N PHE A 867 3.14 14.49 22.25
CA PHE A 867 2.89 13.65 23.43
C PHE A 867 3.01 14.44 24.73
N ALA A 868 3.96 15.39 24.85
CA ALA A 868 4.05 16.30 26.01
C ALA A 868 2.75 17.10 26.18
N ALA A 869 2.31 17.77 25.11
CA ALA A 869 1.09 18.61 25.15
C ALA A 869 -0.16 17.78 25.48
N ARG A 870 -0.32 16.58 24.87
CA ARG A 870 -1.53 15.76 25.09
C ARG A 870 -1.52 15.02 26.42
N CYS A 871 -0.34 14.63 26.92
CA CYS A 871 -0.20 14.10 28.28
C CYS A 871 -0.65 15.13 29.34
N LEU A 872 -0.14 16.35 29.27
CA LEU A 872 -0.55 17.44 30.18
C LEU A 872 -2.04 17.76 30.05
N GLN A 873 -2.56 17.82 28.84
CA GLN A 873 -3.97 18.10 28.57
C GLN A 873 -4.89 17.06 29.24
N LEU A 874 -4.54 15.80 29.17
CA LEU A 874 -5.31 14.71 29.77
C LEU A 874 -5.11 14.67 31.30
N ARG A 875 -3.85 14.76 31.76
CA ARG A 875 -3.50 14.72 33.18
C ARG A 875 -4.21 15.83 34.00
N ASP A 876 -4.18 17.05 33.49
CA ASP A 876 -4.68 18.23 34.16
C ASP A 876 -6.13 18.55 33.78
N ALA A 877 -6.83 17.65 33.11
CA ALA A 877 -8.22 17.78 32.66
C ALA A 877 -8.50 19.12 31.94
N ARG A 878 -7.63 19.49 30.95
CA ARG A 878 -7.71 20.73 30.18
C ARG A 878 -8.23 20.50 28.76
N PRO A 879 -9.56 20.31 28.54
CA PRO A 879 -10.10 20.11 27.20
C PRO A 879 -9.89 21.35 26.31
N ASP A 880 -9.74 21.11 24.98
CA ASP A 880 -9.71 22.21 24.02
C ASP A 880 -11.07 22.91 24.00
N ALA A 881 -11.14 24.14 24.51
CA ALA A 881 -12.37 24.94 24.58
C ALA A 881 -12.71 25.67 23.27
N GLY A 882 -11.79 25.79 22.34
CA GLY A 882 -11.95 26.52 21.09
C GLY A 882 -11.93 25.65 19.84
N GLU A 883 -12.10 26.29 18.68
CA GLU A 883 -12.00 25.61 17.38
C GLU A 883 -10.54 25.28 17.00
N ASP A 884 -9.56 26.07 17.47
CA ASP A 884 -8.15 25.79 17.22
C ASP A 884 -7.64 24.71 18.18
N ARG A 885 -7.47 23.50 17.64
CA ARG A 885 -6.93 22.32 18.33
C ARG A 885 -5.49 22.00 17.93
N SER A 886 -4.81 23.00 17.35
CA SER A 886 -3.40 22.85 17.00
C SER A 886 -2.56 22.62 18.26
N THR A 887 -1.43 21.93 18.09
CA THR A 887 -0.49 21.68 19.19
C THR A 887 0.02 22.98 19.79
N GLY A 888 0.30 24.01 18.96
CA GLY A 888 0.72 25.33 19.44
C GLY A 888 -0.34 26.02 20.31
N ALA A 889 -1.62 26.02 19.88
CA ALA A 889 -2.71 26.58 20.68
C ALA A 889 -2.93 25.80 21.99
N THR A 890 -2.74 24.48 21.97
CA THR A 890 -2.81 23.66 23.19
C THR A 890 -1.68 24.01 24.18
N LEU A 891 -0.44 24.13 23.70
CA LEU A 891 0.70 24.56 24.52
C LEU A 891 0.44 25.93 25.18
N LYS A 892 -0.11 26.90 24.44
CA LYS A 892 -0.46 28.20 24.96
C LYS A 892 -1.48 28.10 26.10
N ARG A 893 -2.57 27.35 25.88
CA ARG A 893 -3.61 27.13 26.93
C ARG A 893 -3.06 26.44 28.18
N LEU A 894 -2.17 25.44 28.00
CA LEU A 894 -1.53 24.77 29.12
C LEU A 894 -0.62 25.71 29.90
N ARG A 895 0.08 26.61 29.23
CA ARG A 895 0.89 27.66 29.87
C ARG A 895 0.02 28.64 30.66
N GLU A 896 -1.06 29.14 30.06
CA GLU A 896 -2.01 30.05 30.70
C GLU A 896 -2.71 29.42 31.92
N ALA A 897 -2.96 28.09 31.86
CA ALA A 897 -3.55 27.33 32.96
C ALA A 897 -2.55 26.93 34.05
N GLY A 898 -1.26 27.27 33.94
CA GLY A 898 -0.23 26.88 34.88
C GLY A 898 0.21 25.40 34.81
N SER A 899 -0.27 24.63 33.86
CA SER A 899 0.09 23.23 33.64
C SER A 899 1.46 23.04 33.02
N LEU A 900 2.05 24.07 32.43
CA LEU A 900 3.33 24.05 31.73
C LEU A 900 4.22 25.20 32.21
N SER A 901 5.49 24.88 32.53
CA SER A 901 6.48 25.89 32.94
C SER A 901 6.77 26.87 31.81
N ALA A 902 7.33 28.05 32.10
CA ALA A 902 7.74 29.00 31.08
C ALA A 902 8.86 28.42 30.16
N GLU A 903 9.85 27.82 30.79
CA GLU A 903 11.01 27.21 30.11
C GLU A 903 10.57 26.10 29.14
N ASP A 904 9.74 25.16 29.62
CA ASP A 904 9.24 24.06 28.78
C ASP A 904 8.31 24.55 27.66
N TYR A 905 7.50 25.58 27.95
CA TYR A 905 6.65 26.20 26.94
C TYR A 905 7.46 26.80 25.80
N GLU A 906 8.51 27.61 26.11
CA GLU A 906 9.38 28.19 25.08
C GLU A 906 10.10 27.12 24.28
N ALA A 907 10.70 26.11 24.96
CA ALA A 907 11.39 25.02 24.31
C ALA A 907 10.50 24.22 23.33
N LEU A 908 9.27 23.87 23.80
CA LEU A 908 8.31 23.11 22.99
C LEU A 908 7.73 23.97 21.85
N LEU A 909 7.40 25.25 22.09
CA LEU A 909 6.78 26.10 21.07
C LEU A 909 7.76 26.46 19.96
N GLU A 910 8.96 26.92 20.30
CA GLU A 910 9.98 27.30 19.32
C GLU A 910 10.50 26.07 18.52
N GLY A 911 10.74 24.95 19.25
CA GLY A 911 11.09 23.68 18.60
C GLY A 911 9.99 23.21 17.63
N TYR A 912 8.74 23.25 18.07
CA TYR A 912 7.59 22.87 17.22
C TYR A 912 7.45 23.77 15.99
N ALA A 913 7.63 25.08 16.15
CA ALA A 913 7.55 26.04 15.03
C ALA A 913 8.59 25.74 13.94
N LEU A 914 9.85 25.50 14.33
CA LEU A 914 10.91 25.12 13.40
C LEU A 914 10.62 23.78 12.73
N LEU A 915 10.27 22.77 13.52
CA LEU A 915 9.98 21.42 13.01
C LEU A 915 8.80 21.41 12.03
N ARG A 916 7.73 22.18 12.33
CA ARG A 916 6.57 22.31 11.43
C ARG A 916 6.92 23.00 10.13
N ARG A 917 7.72 24.06 10.21
CA ARG A 917 8.20 24.77 9.02
C ARG A 917 9.04 23.85 8.13
N LEU A 918 9.98 23.12 8.70
CA LEU A 918 10.83 22.19 7.94
C LEU A 918 10.02 21.02 7.34
N ASP A 919 9.04 20.47 8.07
CA ASP A 919 8.15 19.43 7.56
C ASP A 919 7.32 19.92 6.36
N HIS A 920 6.80 21.14 6.43
CA HIS A 920 6.06 21.77 5.33
C HIS A 920 6.95 21.96 4.10
N GLU A 921 8.13 22.56 4.27
CA GLU A 921 9.05 22.79 3.17
C GLU A 921 9.54 21.50 2.52
N LEU A 922 9.79 20.45 3.31
CA LEU A 922 10.13 19.13 2.78
C LEU A 922 8.98 18.53 1.95
N ARG A 923 7.74 18.74 2.38
CA ARG A 923 6.56 18.25 1.66
C ARG A 923 6.33 19.02 0.38
N LEU A 924 6.55 20.32 0.37
CA LEU A 924 6.49 21.13 -0.81
C LEU A 924 7.58 20.75 -1.83
N LEU A 925 8.81 20.51 -1.35
CA LEU A 925 9.95 20.13 -2.20
C LEU A 925 9.79 18.74 -2.81
N ALA A 926 9.44 17.76 -1.99
CA ALA A 926 9.53 16.32 -2.30
C ALA A 926 8.20 15.57 -2.18
N GLY A 927 7.10 16.26 -1.90
CA GLY A 927 5.76 15.68 -1.73
C GLY A 927 5.55 14.98 -0.38
N ARG A 928 6.51 14.20 0.12
CA ARG A 928 6.34 13.42 1.34
C ARG A 928 7.66 12.94 1.92
N SER A 929 8.13 13.61 2.96
CA SER A 929 9.29 13.14 3.75
C SER A 929 9.29 13.77 5.14
N THR A 930 9.82 13.05 6.13
CA THR A 930 10.12 13.58 7.46
C THR A 930 11.59 13.41 7.81
N ARG A 931 12.40 12.89 6.87
CA ARG A 931 13.81 12.57 7.05
C ARG A 931 14.68 13.54 6.27
N LEU A 932 15.65 14.10 6.96
CA LEU A 932 16.67 14.93 6.35
C LEU A 932 17.86 14.07 5.87
N PRO A 933 18.45 14.40 4.69
CA PRO A 933 19.69 13.77 4.25
C PRO A 933 20.80 13.92 5.29
N ALA A 934 21.65 12.88 5.43
CA ALA A 934 22.79 12.92 6.36
C ALA A 934 23.97 13.77 5.84
N ALA A 935 24.10 13.90 4.51
CA ALA A 935 25.20 14.66 3.90
C ALA A 935 24.89 16.16 3.90
N HIS A 936 25.78 16.97 4.50
CA HIS A 936 25.59 18.42 4.63
C HIS A 936 25.57 19.17 3.28
N ASP A 937 26.17 18.64 2.24
CA ASP A 937 26.21 19.19 0.89
C ASP A 937 25.04 18.77 0.00
N HIS A 938 24.11 17.99 0.56
CA HIS A 938 22.97 17.47 -0.20
C HIS A 938 22.08 18.61 -0.74
N PRO A 939 21.66 18.58 -2.04
CA PRO A 939 20.85 19.64 -2.66
C PRO A 939 19.58 19.99 -1.88
N VAL A 940 18.88 19.00 -1.34
CA VAL A 940 17.67 19.20 -0.51
C VAL A 940 17.96 20.03 0.73
N LEU A 941 19.07 19.80 1.42
CA LEU A 941 19.43 20.62 2.59
C LEU A 941 19.78 22.06 2.21
N ARG A 942 20.41 22.26 1.05
CA ARG A 942 20.67 23.63 0.52
C ARG A 942 19.36 24.36 0.18
N ASP A 943 18.45 23.69 -0.51
CA ASP A 943 17.14 24.26 -0.86
C ASP A 943 16.31 24.53 0.41
N LEU A 944 16.32 23.60 1.37
CA LEU A 944 15.63 23.73 2.65
C LEU A 944 16.19 24.89 3.50
N ALA A 945 17.52 25.04 3.59
CA ALA A 945 18.16 26.12 4.31
C ALA A 945 17.79 27.49 3.70
N ARG A 946 17.80 27.62 2.37
CA ARG A 946 17.37 28.84 1.66
C ARG A 946 15.91 29.17 1.95
N ARG A 947 14.99 28.23 1.84
CA ARG A 947 13.56 28.45 2.11
C ARG A 947 13.30 28.74 3.59
N ALA A 948 13.99 28.06 4.48
CA ALA A 948 13.91 28.32 5.90
C ALA A 948 14.70 29.57 6.36
N ARG A 949 15.31 30.32 5.42
CA ARG A 949 16.07 31.55 5.65
C ARG A 949 17.29 31.38 6.57
N PHE A 950 17.99 30.24 6.46
CA PHE A 950 19.29 30.00 7.07
C PHE A 950 20.41 30.33 6.07
N GLY A 951 21.50 30.85 6.54
CA GLY A 951 22.67 31.21 5.73
C GLY A 951 23.39 30.01 5.12
N SER A 952 23.27 28.82 5.76
CA SER A 952 23.89 27.60 5.27
C SER A 952 23.17 26.33 5.78
N PRO A 953 23.35 25.17 5.10
CA PRO A 953 22.89 23.87 5.61
C PRO A 953 23.46 23.52 6.98
N ALA A 954 24.70 23.89 7.26
CA ALA A 954 25.35 23.65 8.54
C ALA A 954 24.70 24.45 9.69
N GLU A 955 24.31 25.69 9.42
CA GLU A 955 23.56 26.51 10.37
C GLU A 955 22.17 25.92 10.65
N LEU A 956 21.44 25.54 9.61
CA LEU A 956 20.14 24.84 9.75
C LEU A 956 20.26 23.58 10.60
N THR A 957 21.22 22.71 10.32
CA THR A 957 21.38 21.44 11.04
C THR A 957 21.78 21.63 12.50
N ARG A 958 22.60 22.65 12.79
CA ARG A 958 23.00 23.00 14.15
C ARG A 958 21.81 23.53 14.97
N GLU A 959 21.06 24.47 14.40
CA GLU A 959 19.88 25.03 15.08
C GLU A 959 18.82 23.95 15.29
N LEU A 960 18.58 23.12 14.29
CA LEU A 960 17.66 21.98 14.41
C LEU A 960 18.07 21.02 15.53
N ALA A 961 19.34 20.67 15.62
CA ALA A 961 19.85 19.77 16.67
C ALA A 961 19.67 20.40 18.07
N ALA A 962 19.95 21.71 18.21
CA ALA A 962 19.75 22.42 19.47
C ALA A 962 18.26 22.44 19.90
N ARG A 963 17.35 22.75 18.96
CA ARG A 963 15.90 22.76 19.21
C ARG A 963 15.36 21.37 19.54
N MET A 964 15.78 20.34 18.80
CA MET A 964 15.38 18.97 19.09
C MET A 964 15.87 18.50 20.47
N SER A 965 17.08 18.87 20.87
CA SER A 965 17.61 18.57 22.22
C SER A 965 16.78 19.24 23.33
N ALA A 966 16.41 20.52 23.16
CA ALA A 966 15.58 21.26 24.11
C ALA A 966 14.16 20.66 24.22
N VAL A 967 13.55 20.32 23.06
CA VAL A 967 12.23 19.64 23.03
C VAL A 967 12.29 18.29 23.76
N ARG A 968 13.34 17.50 23.53
CA ARG A 968 13.49 16.20 24.20
C ARG A 968 13.62 16.35 25.71
N ALA A 969 14.41 17.30 26.17
CA ALA A 969 14.57 17.58 27.60
C ALA A 969 13.25 18.01 28.25
N ALA A 970 12.49 18.89 27.61
CA ALA A 970 11.17 19.30 28.09
C ALA A 970 10.18 18.11 28.14
N TYR A 971 10.13 17.29 27.08
CA TYR A 971 9.29 16.09 27.04
C TYR A 971 9.66 15.12 28.18
N GLU A 972 10.93 14.89 28.45
CA GLU A 972 11.38 14.01 29.53
C GLU A 972 11.04 14.55 30.91
N ARG A 973 11.19 15.84 31.18
CA ARG A 973 10.72 16.47 32.44
C ARG A 973 9.23 16.25 32.62
N ILE A 974 8.42 16.67 31.64
CA ILE A 974 6.94 16.58 31.69
C ILE A 974 6.45 15.15 31.95
N THR A 975 7.11 14.15 31.41
CA THR A 975 6.65 12.78 31.51
C THR A 975 7.33 11.97 32.64
N ARG A 976 8.38 12.49 33.31
CA ARG A 976 9.07 11.85 34.44
C ARG A 976 8.71 12.47 35.80
N GLU A 977 8.37 13.76 35.85
CA GLU A 977 8.03 14.52 37.08
C GLU A 977 6.56 14.32 37.50
N VAL A 978 6.08 13.09 37.53
CA VAL A 978 4.73 12.77 37.98
C VAL A 978 4.78 11.90 39.24
#